data_280ff67ee7061a61c7e2db4bbb0010ba
#
_entry.id   280ff67ee7061a61c7e2db4bbb0010ba
#
_cell.length_a   1.000
_cell.length_b   1.000
_cell.length_c   1.000
_cell.angle_alpha   90.00
_cell.angle_beta   90.00
_cell.angle_gamma   90.00
#
_symmetry.space_group_name_H-M   'P 1'
#
loop_
_entity.id
_entity.type
_entity.pdbx_description
1 polymer ?
#
loop_
_entity_poly.entity_id
_entity_poly.type
_entity_poly.pdbx_seq_one_letter_code
_entity_poly.pdbx_strand_id
1 'polypeptide(L)'
;MGRDSGKYGSAVDKLKNALSAYRESGVDAVGFSGDLTDSGQVGQYQTLMDALNTGTDDSEQVILAMGNHETLDAGVSDSPQRFKKYTGQDMNKLVEVNGVDVITMGPQNEDDDYRADYDFLKTTLDRITSRANYDPNRPIFVLTHHGVQNTAYVTNEWYGEYGAGTDHDLVKLMQQYPQIIQVSGHSHATLEDARSIDQSLGYTSIQDGTIGAYFENESGKVEPITGTAATRPADSELASQGLLVDVYRDGTVKVHRMNFATGTWIYPDEPWTITADGAKANVYGKNRPSTPAMFPDGASVGFDTAKTTGNSAAVTFPAAKPADGTNNNMIHSYRITMTPKNGGETVSKSVFNDYYYAKAGIGAAGAVPTQKSRWSVTVKGLTPQTEYTATVEALTSFEEENGAAGAVIASGQTSVTTNEAPAPSPMFDVDFGSGSADDYYAHQSVKQGGVSTIEDNAELGQQVLHVRGGDGGYRYTMEDEDYNAIANGFTTDVVFSIADVQKDQCVFSNQQNAGLGFEVENGKLEFWLNAGSGRAKPAVAIQPDTWYHASAVYDGNTVTLYLNGEKVDSASARSGLVIPSNGAKYFFIGADTSGSGAPEYQMKDGYVALARISSQVFSDDEVAASYTNAMGGGPAARQTVRQALTAAKRVVEAGQGNYSDATWSAFADAYTTALVRVEDFRAAPADLNAAAVALRSAQQALQETNSGDGGNGGDGGSDAGGQDANQPGGSHDSDSGADKSSASQEANAADRLSATGVNTAGLLAVTLVLVGAALTLKVVRRR
;
A
#
# COMPACT_ATOMS: atom_id res chain seq x y z
N MET A 1 12.16 7.31 20.71
CA MET A 1 11.78 6.33 21.74
C MET A 1 10.29 6.40 21.97
N GLY A 2 9.61 5.31 22.21
CA GLY A 2 8.15 5.27 22.39
C GLY A 2 7.48 4.17 21.59
N ARG A 3 8.27 3.42 20.80
CA ARG A 3 7.77 2.28 20.04
C ARG A 3 8.27 0.96 20.57
N ASP A 4 7.32 0.07 20.79
CA ASP A 4 7.55 -1.35 20.89
C ASP A 4 6.92 -2.02 19.66
N SER A 5 7.75 -2.58 18.79
CA SER A 5 7.27 -3.50 17.77
C SER A 5 7.40 -4.91 18.34
N GLY A 6 6.28 -5.52 18.68
CA GLY A 6 6.27 -6.89 19.22
C GLY A 6 6.88 -7.93 18.27
N LYS A 7 7.09 -7.62 16.99
CA LYS A 7 7.68 -8.50 15.99
C LYS A 7 9.20 -8.31 15.85
N TYR A 8 9.73 -7.09 16.07
CA TYR A 8 11.10 -6.73 15.65
C TYR A 8 11.96 -6.13 16.75
N GLY A 9 11.53 -6.22 17.98
CA GLY A 9 12.17 -5.58 19.12
C GLY A 9 11.78 -4.11 19.26
N SER A 10 12.06 -3.53 20.42
CA SER A 10 11.77 -2.13 20.67
C SER A 10 12.83 -1.22 20.05
N ALA A 11 12.48 0.04 19.78
CA ALA A 11 13.44 1.07 19.40
C ALA A 11 14.56 1.23 20.45
N VAL A 12 14.26 0.98 21.71
CA VAL A 12 15.23 0.98 22.83
C VAL A 12 16.26 -0.15 22.67
N ASP A 13 15.84 -1.37 22.30
CA ASP A 13 16.76 -2.48 22.12
C ASP A 13 17.68 -2.26 20.90
N LYS A 14 17.13 -1.73 19.81
CA LYS A 14 17.93 -1.34 18.64
C LYS A 14 18.97 -0.28 19.01
N LEU A 15 18.57 0.75 19.77
CA LEU A 15 19.50 1.78 20.27
C LEU A 15 20.60 1.15 21.14
N LYS A 16 20.25 0.28 22.08
CA LYS A 16 21.23 -0.41 22.93
C LYS A 16 22.21 -1.25 22.12
N ASN A 17 21.74 -1.95 21.09
CA ASN A 17 22.60 -2.71 20.19
C ASN A 17 23.57 -1.79 19.42
N ALA A 18 23.09 -0.65 18.92
CA ALA A 18 23.94 0.32 18.26
C ALA A 18 24.99 0.92 19.21
N LEU A 19 24.59 1.31 20.42
CA LEU A 19 25.50 1.84 21.44
C LEU A 19 26.57 0.80 21.86
N SER A 20 26.19 -0.48 21.96
CA SER A 20 27.17 -1.55 22.22
C SER A 20 28.20 -1.67 21.12
N ALA A 21 27.78 -1.65 19.85
CA ALA A 21 28.70 -1.72 18.71
C ALA A 21 29.64 -0.51 18.64
N TYR A 22 29.14 0.69 18.98
CA TYR A 22 29.94 1.90 19.02
C TYR A 22 30.96 1.86 20.14
N ARG A 23 30.57 1.44 21.34
CA ARG A 23 31.47 1.26 22.47
C ARG A 23 32.59 0.25 22.17
N GLU A 24 32.25 -0.89 21.56
CA GLU A 24 33.24 -1.89 21.13
C GLU A 24 34.24 -1.31 20.11
N SER A 25 33.79 -0.33 19.31
CA SER A 25 34.63 0.38 18.36
C SER A 25 35.50 1.47 19.02
N GLY A 26 35.29 1.80 20.31
CA GLY A 26 36.06 2.77 21.10
C GLY A 26 35.93 4.18 20.53
N VAL A 27 34.70 4.70 20.42
CA VAL A 27 34.39 6.03 19.91
C VAL A 27 34.60 7.11 20.95
N ASP A 28 34.96 8.33 20.53
CA ASP A 28 35.11 9.50 21.42
C ASP A 28 33.75 10.23 21.63
N ALA A 29 32.83 10.10 20.69
CA ALA A 29 31.50 10.72 20.78
C ALA A 29 30.44 9.90 19.99
N VAL A 30 29.19 10.02 20.44
CA VAL A 30 28.00 9.53 19.74
C VAL A 30 27.11 10.73 19.43
N GLY A 31 26.84 10.96 18.12
CA GLY A 31 25.95 12.03 17.65
C GLY A 31 24.64 11.46 17.10
N PHE A 32 23.56 12.20 17.29
CA PHE A 32 22.24 11.88 16.77
C PHE A 32 21.69 13.04 15.95
N SER A 33 21.19 12.76 14.75
CA SER A 33 20.69 13.75 13.79
C SER A 33 19.22 14.14 13.99
N GLY A 34 18.59 13.83 15.12
CA GLY A 34 17.21 14.20 15.45
C GLY A 34 16.24 13.01 15.49
N ASP A 35 14.96 13.32 15.68
CA ASP A 35 13.88 12.34 15.89
C ASP A 35 14.20 11.31 16.98
N LEU A 36 14.67 11.84 18.11
CA LEU A 36 15.09 11.05 19.28
C LEU A 36 13.90 10.43 20.00
N THR A 37 12.75 11.03 19.82
CA THR A 37 11.45 10.63 20.38
C THR A 37 10.45 10.43 19.26
N ASP A 38 9.35 9.73 19.55
CA ASP A 38 8.28 9.52 18.61
C ASP A 38 7.36 10.75 18.43
N SER A 39 7.24 11.56 19.49
CA SER A 39 6.32 12.71 19.50
C SER A 39 6.69 13.78 20.53
N GLY A 40 7.92 13.84 21.01
CA GLY A 40 8.37 14.86 21.94
C GLY A 40 7.82 14.73 23.37
N GLN A 41 7.22 13.60 23.74
CA GLN A 41 6.63 13.39 25.05
C GLN A 41 7.69 13.19 26.14
N VAL A 42 7.37 13.65 27.35
CA VAL A 42 8.28 13.57 28.51
C VAL A 42 8.77 12.14 28.79
N GLY A 43 7.87 11.17 28.77
CA GLY A 43 8.22 9.76 29.01
C GLY A 43 9.17 9.19 27.96
N GLN A 44 9.08 9.66 26.72
CA GLN A 44 9.96 9.24 25.63
C GLN A 44 11.38 9.81 25.80
N TYR A 45 11.50 11.09 26.22
CA TYR A 45 12.80 11.66 26.61
C TYR A 45 13.44 10.91 27.78
N GLN A 46 12.65 10.58 28.81
CA GLN A 46 13.16 9.82 29.95
C GLN A 46 13.71 8.46 29.51
N THR A 47 12.95 7.73 28.69
CA THR A 47 13.38 6.43 28.14
C THR A 47 14.66 6.56 27.30
N LEU A 48 14.77 7.61 26.48
CA LEU A 48 15.98 7.90 25.71
C LEU A 48 17.18 8.12 26.62
N MET A 49 17.04 9.02 27.60
CA MET A 49 18.14 9.37 28.50
C MET A 49 18.58 8.17 29.35
N ASP A 50 17.65 7.34 29.80
CA ASP A 50 17.96 6.11 30.52
C ASP A 50 18.76 5.14 29.63
N ALA A 51 18.38 5.01 28.35
CA ALA A 51 19.11 4.16 27.39
C ALA A 51 20.51 4.70 27.11
N LEU A 52 20.66 6.01 26.93
CA LEU A 52 21.96 6.66 26.72
C LEU A 52 22.85 6.54 27.96
N ASN A 53 22.37 6.88 29.15
CA ASN A 53 23.13 6.80 30.42
C ASN A 53 23.59 5.37 30.74
N THR A 54 22.89 4.35 30.26
CA THR A 54 23.28 2.95 30.44
C THR A 54 24.09 2.41 29.28
N GLY A 55 23.98 2.98 28.10
CA GLY A 55 24.56 2.54 26.85
C GLY A 55 25.90 3.19 26.49
N THR A 56 26.18 4.39 26.98
CA THR A 56 27.47 5.10 26.81
C THR A 56 28.30 5.03 28.08
N ASP A 57 29.59 5.28 27.99
CA ASP A 57 30.47 5.44 29.17
C ASP A 57 30.88 6.93 29.38
N ASP A 58 31.48 7.23 30.55
CA ASP A 58 31.81 8.60 30.94
C ASP A 58 32.86 9.29 30.03
N SER A 59 33.55 8.52 29.16
CA SER A 59 34.54 9.05 28.22
C SER A 59 33.94 9.44 26.87
N GLU A 60 32.72 9.01 26.58
CA GLU A 60 32.00 9.27 25.32
C GLU A 60 31.15 10.54 25.44
N GLN A 61 31.32 11.48 24.50
CA GLN A 61 30.46 12.66 24.44
C GLN A 61 29.17 12.31 23.70
N VAL A 62 28.00 12.57 24.30
CA VAL A 62 26.71 12.41 23.62
C VAL A 62 26.28 13.76 23.05
N ILE A 63 26.03 13.81 21.73
CA ILE A 63 25.66 15.03 21.00
C ILE A 63 24.27 14.78 20.36
N LEU A 64 23.27 15.54 20.79
CA LEU A 64 21.90 15.37 20.35
C LEU A 64 21.47 16.56 19.49
N ALA A 65 21.07 16.34 18.23
CA ALA A 65 20.28 17.29 17.47
C ALA A 65 18.78 17.07 17.71
N MET A 66 17.97 18.06 17.43
CA MET A 66 16.50 17.99 17.52
C MET A 66 15.92 17.75 16.13
N GLY A 67 14.92 16.85 16.02
CA GLY A 67 14.15 16.61 14.81
C GLY A 67 12.74 17.19 14.88
N ASN A 68 11.95 16.97 13.84
CA ASN A 68 10.57 17.46 13.79
C ASN A 68 9.64 16.67 14.73
N HIS A 69 9.92 15.40 15.02
CA HIS A 69 9.15 14.62 15.98
C HIS A 69 9.23 15.17 17.42
N GLU A 70 10.29 15.84 17.78
CA GLU A 70 10.41 16.53 19.06
C GLU A 70 9.42 17.70 19.19
N THR A 71 8.85 18.19 18.07
CA THR A 71 7.92 19.34 18.08
C THR A 71 6.45 18.94 18.21
N LEU A 72 6.10 17.66 17.98
CA LEU A 72 4.70 17.21 17.82
C LEU A 72 3.82 17.37 19.06
N ASP A 73 4.35 17.18 20.28
CA ASP A 73 3.55 17.28 21.51
C ASP A 73 3.49 18.71 22.07
N ALA A 74 4.57 19.48 21.96
CA ALA A 74 4.67 20.82 22.57
C ALA A 74 4.55 21.98 21.58
N GLY A 75 4.52 21.69 20.27
CA GLY A 75 4.67 22.69 19.23
C GLY A 75 6.09 23.22 19.10
N VAL A 76 6.39 23.88 17.99
CA VAL A 76 7.74 24.33 17.62
C VAL A 76 8.30 25.34 18.64
N SER A 77 7.49 26.27 19.13
CA SER A 77 7.92 27.34 20.06
C SER A 77 8.43 26.82 21.41
N ASP A 78 7.82 25.75 21.92
CA ASP A 78 8.11 25.25 23.28
C ASP A 78 9.07 24.06 23.29
N SER A 79 9.23 23.40 22.15
CA SER A 79 10.02 22.19 22.02
C SER A 79 11.51 22.38 22.26
N PRO A 80 12.20 23.48 21.86
CA PRO A 80 13.59 23.69 22.20
C PRO A 80 13.85 23.80 23.71
N GLN A 81 12.93 24.40 24.48
CA GLN A 81 13.02 24.46 25.93
C GLN A 81 12.77 23.10 26.58
N ARG A 82 11.84 22.33 26.07
CA ARG A 82 11.56 20.96 26.49
C ARG A 82 12.77 20.06 26.20
N PHE A 83 13.32 20.11 24.99
CA PHE A 83 14.52 19.40 24.60
C PHE A 83 15.67 19.68 25.58
N LYS A 84 15.99 20.97 25.82
CA LYS A 84 17.03 21.39 26.78
C LYS A 84 16.77 20.89 28.21
N LYS A 85 15.51 20.95 28.65
CA LYS A 85 15.12 20.52 29.99
C LYS A 85 15.40 19.03 30.23
N TYR A 86 15.15 18.16 29.26
CA TYR A 86 15.25 16.72 29.43
C TYR A 86 16.59 16.14 28.96
N THR A 87 17.25 16.76 27.98
CA THR A 87 18.54 16.30 27.47
C THR A 87 19.74 17.03 28.12
N GLY A 88 19.51 18.18 28.73
CA GLY A 88 20.58 19.07 29.24
C GLY A 88 21.30 19.84 28.12
N GLN A 89 20.87 19.72 26.84
CA GLN A 89 21.57 20.29 25.70
C GLN A 89 20.74 21.36 25.01
N ASP A 90 21.42 22.40 24.50
CA ASP A 90 20.77 23.36 23.61
C ASP A 90 20.53 22.70 22.22
N MET A 91 19.46 23.09 21.55
CA MET A 91 19.14 22.64 20.18
C MET A 91 20.29 23.05 19.24
N ASN A 92 20.62 24.34 19.24
CA ASN A 92 21.69 24.89 18.45
C ASN A 92 22.95 25.05 19.33
N LYS A 93 24.03 24.35 19.01
CA LYS A 93 25.27 24.41 19.80
C LYS A 93 26.50 24.05 18.96
N LEU A 94 27.65 24.47 19.43
CA LEU A 94 28.96 24.01 18.96
C LEU A 94 29.59 23.15 20.06
N VAL A 95 29.97 21.95 19.72
CA VAL A 95 30.71 21.02 20.58
C VAL A 95 32.05 20.72 19.91
N GLU A 96 33.13 20.63 20.70
CA GLU A 96 34.43 20.18 20.21
C GLU A 96 34.72 18.77 20.75
N VAL A 97 35.00 17.84 19.85
CA VAL A 97 35.38 16.46 20.16
C VAL A 97 36.83 16.25 19.73
N ASN A 98 37.74 16.20 20.65
CA ASN A 98 39.19 16.03 20.40
C ASN A 98 39.75 16.94 19.28
N GLY A 99 39.29 18.20 19.25
CA GLY A 99 39.71 19.21 18.29
C GLY A 99 38.91 19.19 16.97
N VAL A 100 37.88 18.40 16.87
CA VAL A 100 36.93 18.39 15.73
C VAL A 100 35.67 19.14 16.13
N ASP A 101 35.25 20.08 15.32
CA ASP A 101 34.05 20.89 15.55
C ASP A 101 32.79 20.17 15.06
N VAL A 102 31.79 20.09 15.94
CA VAL A 102 30.48 19.54 15.67
C VAL A 102 29.40 20.57 15.99
N ILE A 103 28.64 20.99 15.01
CA ILE A 103 27.55 21.96 15.11
C ILE A 103 26.23 21.21 15.04
N THR A 104 25.28 21.47 15.94
CA THR A 104 23.90 20.98 15.80
C THR A 104 22.98 22.14 15.51
N MET A 105 21.99 21.93 14.65
CA MET A 105 20.88 22.83 14.39
C MET A 105 19.58 22.03 14.35
N GLY A 106 18.49 22.64 14.78
CA GLY A 106 17.17 21.98 14.80
C GLY A 106 16.08 22.84 14.18
N PRO A 107 14.90 22.26 13.89
CA PRO A 107 13.78 22.98 13.30
C PRO A 107 13.27 24.07 14.23
N GLN A 108 13.08 25.29 13.72
CA GLN A 108 12.69 26.48 14.50
C GLN A 108 11.30 27.02 14.16
N ASN A 109 10.64 26.48 13.16
CA ASN A 109 9.27 26.86 12.78
C ASN A 109 8.44 25.65 12.35
N GLU A 110 7.15 25.89 12.08
CA GLU A 110 6.20 24.81 11.71
C GLU A 110 6.52 24.15 10.37
N ASP A 111 7.26 24.82 9.51
CA ASP A 111 7.68 24.32 8.19
C ASP A 111 9.07 23.64 8.25
N ASP A 112 9.62 23.40 9.45
CA ASP A 112 10.96 22.85 9.68
C ASP A 112 12.08 23.65 9.00
N ASP A 113 11.84 24.94 8.69
CA ASP A 113 12.75 25.85 8.00
C ASP A 113 13.93 26.28 8.88
N TYR A 114 15.12 25.98 8.44
CA TYR A 114 16.39 26.34 9.13
C TYR A 114 16.88 27.77 8.83
N ARG A 115 16.06 28.64 8.18
CA ARG A 115 16.46 30.03 7.89
C ARG A 115 16.80 30.81 9.14
N ALA A 116 16.13 30.58 10.24
CA ALA A 116 16.41 31.18 11.53
C ALA A 116 17.80 30.82 12.09
N ASP A 117 18.41 29.74 11.61
CA ASP A 117 19.72 29.26 12.04
C ASP A 117 20.89 29.90 11.27
N TYR A 118 20.62 30.69 10.24
CA TYR A 118 21.66 31.33 9.42
C TYR A 118 22.67 32.14 10.25
N ASP A 119 22.18 33.05 11.10
CA ASP A 119 23.05 33.89 11.93
C ASP A 119 23.84 33.08 12.97
N PHE A 120 23.24 32.02 13.51
CA PHE A 120 23.91 31.11 14.41
C PHE A 120 25.03 30.35 13.68
N LEU A 121 24.77 29.75 12.55
CA LEU A 121 25.76 29.02 11.77
C LEU A 121 26.86 29.95 11.29
N LYS A 122 26.53 31.14 10.76
CA LYS A 122 27.49 32.12 10.30
C LYS A 122 28.43 32.57 11.42
N THR A 123 27.87 32.96 12.57
CA THR A 123 28.65 33.41 13.73
C THR A 123 29.55 32.30 14.26
N THR A 124 29.05 31.04 14.23
CA THR A 124 29.81 29.87 14.68
C THR A 124 30.97 29.58 13.71
N LEU A 125 30.76 29.62 12.42
CA LEU A 125 31.79 29.42 11.40
C LEU A 125 32.85 30.57 11.48
N ASP A 126 32.42 31.84 11.64
CA ASP A 126 33.31 32.98 11.83
C ASP A 126 34.19 32.77 13.08
N ARG A 127 33.63 32.25 14.17
CA ARG A 127 34.37 31.91 15.42
C ARG A 127 35.39 30.80 15.19
N ILE A 128 35.01 29.73 14.46
CA ILE A 128 35.92 28.61 14.14
C ILE A 128 37.09 29.10 13.28
N THR A 129 36.77 29.83 12.19
CA THR A 129 37.77 30.29 11.21
C THR A 129 38.71 31.39 11.77
N SER A 130 38.29 32.13 12.79
CA SER A 130 39.14 33.13 13.48
C SER A 130 40.13 32.56 14.48
N ARG A 131 40.09 31.27 14.79
CA ARG A 131 41.02 30.61 15.70
C ARG A 131 42.45 30.64 15.16
N ALA A 132 43.44 30.88 16.02
CA ALA A 132 44.86 30.90 15.63
C ALA A 132 45.36 29.56 15.06
N ASN A 133 44.70 28.46 15.40
CA ASN A 133 45.02 27.09 14.95
C ASN A 133 44.00 26.58 13.93
N TYR A 134 43.27 27.48 13.29
CA TYR A 134 42.31 27.07 12.24
C TYR A 134 43.06 26.40 11.08
N ASP A 135 42.50 25.24 10.67
CA ASP A 135 42.95 24.46 9.51
C ASP A 135 41.77 24.26 8.55
N PRO A 136 41.83 24.82 7.33
CA PRO A 136 40.77 24.70 6.35
C PRO A 136 40.54 23.26 5.83
N ASN A 137 41.44 22.32 6.12
CA ASN A 137 41.28 20.92 5.79
C ASN A 137 40.63 20.11 6.92
N ARG A 138 40.54 20.67 8.12
CA ARG A 138 39.91 19.98 9.25
C ARG A 138 38.41 19.96 9.08
N PRO A 139 37.75 18.78 9.18
CA PRO A 139 36.31 18.68 8.97
C PRO A 139 35.53 19.46 10.04
N ILE A 140 34.41 20.03 9.63
CA ILE A 140 33.39 20.64 10.51
C ILE A 140 32.11 19.84 10.26
N PHE A 141 31.63 19.12 11.26
CA PHE A 141 30.37 18.41 11.17
C PHE A 141 29.22 19.34 11.47
N VAL A 142 28.16 19.28 10.63
CA VAL A 142 26.91 20.01 10.82
C VAL A 142 25.79 18.98 10.86
N LEU A 143 25.24 18.75 12.05
CA LEU A 143 24.15 17.81 12.27
C LEU A 143 22.83 18.58 12.18
N THR A 144 22.03 18.22 11.19
CA THR A 144 20.66 18.69 11.01
C THR A 144 19.74 17.48 10.90
N HIS A 145 18.47 17.64 11.24
CA HIS A 145 17.54 16.52 11.05
C HIS A 145 17.19 16.33 9.57
N HIS A 146 16.82 17.41 8.89
CA HIS A 146 16.48 17.36 7.48
C HIS A 146 17.72 17.48 6.59
N GLY A 147 17.73 16.70 5.49
CA GLY A 147 18.74 16.79 4.45
C GLY A 147 18.49 17.97 3.50
N VAL A 148 19.53 18.42 2.81
CA VAL A 148 19.39 19.40 1.74
C VAL A 148 18.80 18.72 0.50
N GLN A 149 17.76 19.33 -0.08
CA GLN A 149 17.05 18.79 -1.23
C GLN A 149 17.97 18.43 -2.39
N ASN A 150 17.72 17.30 -3.03
CA ASN A 150 18.48 16.79 -4.18
C ASN A 150 19.99 16.58 -3.92
N THR A 151 20.37 16.23 -2.70
CA THR A 151 21.73 15.83 -2.34
C THR A 151 21.81 14.31 -2.12
N ALA A 152 21.86 13.85 -0.86
CA ALA A 152 21.91 12.43 -0.55
C ALA A 152 20.62 11.68 -0.93
N TYR A 153 20.68 10.36 -0.98
CA TYR A 153 19.58 9.48 -1.39
C TYR A 153 18.24 9.82 -0.71
N VAL A 154 17.18 9.89 -1.49
CA VAL A 154 15.79 10.20 -1.11
C VAL A 154 15.55 11.64 -0.60
N THR A 155 16.56 12.51 -0.53
CA THR A 155 16.35 13.91 -0.13
C THR A 155 15.58 14.74 -1.17
N ASN A 156 15.31 14.23 -2.35
CA ASN A 156 14.35 14.84 -3.29
C ASN A 156 12.89 14.69 -2.83
N GLU A 157 12.58 13.70 -1.98
CA GLU A 157 11.23 13.45 -1.45
C GLU A 157 11.15 13.83 0.05
N TRP A 158 12.21 13.55 0.82
CA TRP A 158 12.25 13.71 2.27
C TRP A 158 13.35 14.71 2.69
N TYR A 159 13.25 15.96 2.27
CA TYR A 159 14.27 16.98 2.51
C TYR A 159 13.93 17.97 3.63
N GLY A 160 12.63 18.17 3.93
CA GLY A 160 12.20 19.28 4.78
C GLY A 160 12.45 20.65 4.10
N GLU A 161 12.50 21.72 4.88
CA GLU A 161 12.47 23.08 4.36
C GLU A 161 13.87 23.72 4.16
N TYR A 162 14.85 22.97 3.75
CA TYR A 162 16.07 23.60 3.17
C TYR A 162 15.80 24.28 1.82
N GLY A 163 14.55 24.28 1.41
CA GLY A 163 14.08 24.92 0.20
C GLY A 163 14.28 24.12 -1.06
N ALA A 164 13.55 24.49 -2.08
CA ALA A 164 13.68 23.92 -3.40
C ALA A 164 15.03 24.33 -4.00
N GLY A 165 16.03 23.43 -3.96
CA GLY A 165 17.30 23.62 -4.60
C GLY A 165 18.31 24.46 -3.83
N THR A 166 19.32 24.96 -4.55
CA THR A 166 20.53 25.60 -4.01
C THR A 166 20.36 27.06 -3.60
N ASP A 167 19.16 27.59 -3.67
CA ASP A 167 18.92 29.03 -3.42
C ASP A 167 18.78 29.41 -1.96
N HIS A 168 18.70 28.43 -1.06
CA HIS A 168 18.61 28.67 0.36
C HIS A 168 19.91 29.27 0.90
N ASP A 169 19.82 30.34 1.71
CA ASP A 169 21.00 31.08 2.15
C ASP A 169 21.92 30.24 3.07
N LEU A 170 21.37 29.32 3.84
CA LEU A 170 22.14 28.36 4.66
C LEU A 170 22.99 27.45 3.78
N VAL A 171 22.45 26.96 2.68
CA VAL A 171 23.17 26.14 1.68
C VAL A 171 24.29 26.96 1.06
N LYS A 172 24.04 28.21 0.62
CA LYS A 172 25.05 29.13 0.08
C LYS A 172 26.16 29.44 1.08
N LEU A 173 25.81 29.51 2.37
CA LEU A 173 26.80 29.68 3.43
C LEU A 173 27.70 28.43 3.56
N MET A 174 27.12 27.25 3.63
CA MET A 174 27.88 25.99 3.73
C MET A 174 28.77 25.75 2.50
N GLN A 175 28.34 26.15 1.30
CA GLN A 175 29.15 26.05 0.07
C GLN A 175 30.47 26.81 0.12
N GLN A 176 30.63 27.78 1.03
CA GLN A 176 31.89 28.50 1.21
C GLN A 176 32.93 27.71 2.00
N TYR A 177 32.51 26.57 2.59
CA TYR A 177 33.33 25.76 3.49
C TYR A 177 33.35 24.29 3.02
N PRO A 178 34.21 23.93 2.08
CA PRO A 178 34.23 22.57 1.50
C PRO A 178 34.59 21.47 2.51
N GLN A 179 35.15 21.82 3.67
CA GLN A 179 35.42 20.90 4.79
C GLN A 179 34.16 20.60 5.62
N ILE A 180 33.01 21.22 5.35
CA ILE A 180 31.75 20.86 6.01
C ILE A 180 31.34 19.47 5.58
N ILE A 181 30.92 18.69 6.58
CA ILE A 181 30.20 17.41 6.41
C ILE A 181 28.87 17.60 7.10
N GLN A 182 27.84 17.87 6.30
CA GLN A 182 26.46 17.93 6.77
C GLN A 182 25.92 16.50 6.87
N VAL A 183 25.39 16.15 8.05
CA VAL A 183 24.81 14.84 8.34
C VAL A 183 23.34 15.01 8.69
N SER A 184 22.49 14.26 8.02
CA SER A 184 21.03 14.33 8.20
C SER A 184 20.42 12.97 8.45
N GLY A 185 19.29 12.97 9.13
CA GLY A 185 18.35 11.86 9.30
C GLY A 185 17.13 12.00 8.41
N HIS A 186 15.94 11.93 9.00
CA HIS A 186 14.62 12.18 8.42
C HIS A 186 14.20 11.25 7.27
N SER A 187 15.04 11.09 6.27
CA SER A 187 14.74 10.31 5.06
C SER A 187 14.64 8.80 5.29
N HIS A 188 15.13 8.30 6.41
CA HIS A 188 15.16 6.86 6.74
C HIS A 188 15.70 5.97 5.61
N ALA A 189 16.52 6.52 4.73
CA ALA A 189 17.04 5.80 3.58
C ALA A 189 18.13 4.81 3.98
N THR A 190 18.31 3.78 3.17
CA THR A 190 19.33 2.76 3.41
C THR A 190 20.75 3.29 3.16
N LEU A 191 21.70 2.91 4.01
CA LEU A 191 23.13 3.13 3.82
C LEU A 191 23.77 2.19 2.80
N GLU A 192 23.03 1.23 2.30
CA GLU A 192 23.47 0.33 1.22
C GLU A 192 23.57 1.07 -0.12
N ASP A 193 22.75 2.10 -0.33
CA ASP A 193 22.77 2.85 -1.57
C ASP A 193 23.96 3.81 -1.61
N ALA A 194 24.74 3.74 -2.69
CA ALA A 194 25.92 4.58 -2.88
C ALA A 194 25.60 6.07 -2.96
N ARG A 195 24.37 6.45 -3.26
CA ARG A 195 23.87 7.85 -3.26
C ARG A 195 23.66 8.42 -1.87
N SER A 196 23.81 7.65 -0.79
CA SER A 196 23.70 8.13 0.59
C SER A 196 24.77 9.17 0.98
N ILE A 197 25.69 9.46 0.07
CA ILE A 197 26.67 10.56 0.15
C ILE A 197 26.65 11.36 -1.15
N ASP A 198 26.69 12.69 -1.03
CA ASP A 198 26.72 13.63 -2.16
C ASP A 198 27.69 14.79 -1.90
N GLN A 199 28.33 15.30 -2.95
CA GLN A 199 29.23 16.45 -2.94
C GLN A 199 28.91 17.47 -4.04
N SER A 200 27.74 17.37 -4.67
CA SER A 200 27.35 18.24 -5.81
C SER A 200 27.27 19.71 -5.46
N LEU A 201 27.15 20.05 -4.17
CA LEU A 201 27.11 21.42 -3.66
C LEU A 201 28.48 21.96 -3.24
N GLY A 202 29.58 21.21 -3.41
CA GLY A 202 30.93 21.65 -3.07
C GLY A 202 31.32 21.44 -1.61
N TYR A 203 30.44 20.90 -0.78
CA TYR A 203 30.68 20.32 0.54
C TYR A 203 30.07 18.91 0.57
N THR A 204 30.22 18.18 1.67
CA THR A 204 29.70 16.80 1.74
C THR A 204 28.37 16.76 2.49
N SER A 205 27.36 16.17 1.85
CA SER A 205 26.09 15.79 2.48
C SER A 205 26.00 14.29 2.64
N ILE A 206 25.61 13.80 3.82
CA ILE A 206 25.45 12.37 4.13
C ILE A 206 24.12 12.20 4.84
N GLN A 207 23.33 11.21 4.45
CA GLN A 207 22.26 10.71 5.30
C GLN A 207 22.80 9.58 6.20
N ASP A 208 22.34 9.45 7.44
CA ASP A 208 22.91 8.55 8.43
C ASP A 208 22.06 7.28 8.71
N GLY A 209 21.01 7.02 7.89
CA GLY A 209 20.17 5.84 7.99
C GLY A 209 19.08 5.97 9.07
N THR A 210 18.80 4.88 9.75
CA THR A 210 17.87 4.85 10.89
C THR A 210 18.26 3.77 11.88
N ILE A 211 18.21 4.05 13.18
CA ILE A 211 18.43 3.03 14.21
C ILE A 211 17.12 2.39 14.65
N GLY A 212 16.15 3.17 15.04
CA GLY A 212 14.97 2.71 15.75
C GLY A 212 13.69 2.60 14.90
N ALA A 213 13.66 3.28 13.75
CA ALA A 213 12.49 3.34 12.87
C ALA A 213 12.52 2.26 11.77
N TYR A 214 12.10 2.58 10.59
CA TYR A 214 11.98 1.72 9.41
C TYR A 214 12.68 2.38 8.23
N PHE A 215 12.93 1.65 7.15
CA PHE A 215 13.38 2.24 5.89
C PHE A 215 12.23 2.86 5.10
N GLU A 216 12.56 3.92 4.39
CA GLU A 216 11.79 4.52 3.30
C GLU A 216 12.53 4.36 1.97
N ASN A 217 11.77 4.28 0.87
CA ASN A 217 12.29 4.25 -0.50
C ASN A 217 11.67 5.37 -1.33
N GLU A 218 12.19 5.54 -2.54
CA GLU A 218 11.55 6.42 -3.53
C GLU A 218 10.14 5.91 -3.86
N SER A 219 9.21 6.85 -4.01
CA SER A 219 7.86 6.56 -4.48
C SER A 219 7.84 6.11 -5.95
N GLY A 220 6.77 5.46 -6.34
CA GLY A 220 6.54 5.05 -7.73
C GLY A 220 7.24 3.78 -8.19
N LYS A 221 8.05 3.13 -7.34
CA LYS A 221 8.59 1.79 -7.58
C LYS A 221 7.66 0.73 -6.99
N VAL A 222 7.62 -0.44 -7.60
CA VAL A 222 6.81 -1.56 -7.11
C VAL A 222 7.70 -2.51 -6.32
N GLU A 223 7.29 -2.80 -5.09
CA GLU A 223 7.96 -3.78 -4.27
C GLU A 223 7.77 -5.20 -4.84
N PRO A 224 8.84 -5.98 -5.09
CA PRO A 224 8.70 -7.31 -5.69
C PRO A 224 7.96 -8.33 -4.80
N ILE A 225 8.09 -8.19 -3.47
CA ILE A 225 7.53 -9.15 -2.51
C ILE A 225 6.01 -8.99 -2.42
N THR A 226 5.53 -7.77 -2.24
CA THR A 226 4.09 -7.47 -2.12
C THR A 226 3.45 -7.14 -3.46
N GLY A 227 4.23 -6.70 -4.45
CA GLY A 227 3.74 -6.26 -5.75
C GLY A 227 3.01 -4.91 -5.72
N THR A 228 3.09 -4.17 -4.62
CA THR A 228 2.51 -2.84 -4.44
C THR A 228 3.58 -1.76 -4.58
N ALA A 229 3.21 -0.58 -5.07
CA ALA A 229 4.08 0.59 -5.02
C ALA A 229 4.04 1.15 -3.59
N ALA A 230 5.19 1.25 -2.93
CA ALA A 230 5.28 1.70 -1.56
C ALA A 230 6.58 2.48 -1.32
N THR A 231 6.50 3.50 -0.47
CA THR A 231 7.70 4.15 0.08
C THR A 231 8.25 3.35 1.28
N ARG A 232 7.39 2.59 1.94
CA ARG A 232 7.75 1.77 3.10
C ARG A 232 7.75 0.29 2.70
N PRO A 233 8.93 -0.34 2.62
CA PRO A 233 9.06 -1.76 2.32
C PRO A 233 8.43 -2.67 3.38
N ALA A 234 8.04 -3.87 2.95
CA ALA A 234 7.65 -4.91 3.89
C ALA A 234 8.81 -5.24 4.84
N ASP A 235 8.48 -5.44 6.11
CA ASP A 235 9.47 -5.71 7.17
C ASP A 235 10.55 -4.61 7.35
N SER A 236 10.31 -3.40 6.87
CA SER A 236 11.23 -2.25 6.97
C SER A 236 11.54 -1.84 8.41
N GLU A 237 10.67 -2.18 9.35
CA GLU A 237 10.87 -2.02 10.79
C GLU A 237 12.03 -2.86 11.35
N LEU A 238 12.55 -3.80 10.57
CA LEU A 238 13.77 -4.53 10.93
C LEU A 238 15.05 -3.69 10.74
N ALA A 239 14.96 -2.55 10.05
CA ALA A 239 16.08 -1.66 9.82
C ALA A 239 16.73 -1.20 11.14
N SER A 240 18.06 -1.18 11.14
CA SER A 240 18.87 -0.53 12.16
C SER A 240 20.27 -0.30 11.60
N GLN A 241 20.53 0.90 11.11
CA GLN A 241 21.80 1.25 10.48
C GLN A 241 22.34 2.58 11.04
N GLY A 242 23.64 2.79 10.90
CA GLY A 242 24.29 4.01 11.30
C GLY A 242 25.75 4.07 10.83
N LEU A 243 26.42 5.17 11.17
CA LEU A 243 27.75 5.50 10.70
C LEU A 243 28.79 5.42 11.83
N LEU A 244 29.99 4.92 11.50
CA LEU A 244 31.18 5.10 12.31
C LEU A 244 32.17 5.96 11.50
N VAL A 245 32.64 7.04 12.12
CA VAL A 245 33.45 8.06 11.44
C VAL A 245 34.82 8.16 12.10
N ASP A 246 35.88 7.87 11.32
CA ASP A 246 37.26 8.08 11.70
C ASP A 246 37.77 9.41 11.14
N VAL A 247 38.24 10.32 12.00
CA VAL A 247 38.85 11.59 11.60
C VAL A 247 40.35 11.52 11.80
N TYR A 248 41.10 11.73 10.72
CA TYR A 248 42.56 11.70 10.74
C TYR A 248 43.16 13.10 10.91
N ARG A 249 44.42 13.17 11.36
CA ARG A 249 45.12 14.44 11.63
C ARG A 249 45.29 15.34 10.40
N ASP A 250 45.37 14.74 9.23
CA ASP A 250 45.52 15.43 7.94
C ASP A 250 44.20 15.99 7.43
N GLY A 251 43.10 15.86 8.19
CA GLY A 251 41.75 16.27 7.80
C GLY A 251 40.99 15.23 6.98
N THR A 252 41.58 14.10 6.64
CA THR A 252 40.86 13.00 5.99
C THR A 252 39.83 12.43 6.95
N VAL A 253 38.65 12.11 6.41
CA VAL A 253 37.57 11.44 7.14
C VAL A 253 37.24 10.15 6.43
N LYS A 254 37.13 9.04 7.17
CA LYS A 254 36.59 7.79 6.68
C LYS A 254 35.27 7.49 7.37
N VAL A 255 34.25 7.23 6.57
CA VAL A 255 32.91 6.90 7.04
C VAL A 255 32.61 5.44 6.74
N HIS A 256 32.50 4.65 7.78
CA HIS A 256 32.09 3.25 7.73
C HIS A 256 30.60 3.15 8.03
N ARG A 257 29.93 2.25 7.36
CA ARG A 257 28.47 2.04 7.46
C ARG A 257 28.20 0.70 8.13
N MET A 258 27.32 0.68 9.10
CA MET A 258 27.02 -0.54 9.85
C MET A 258 25.53 -0.84 9.87
N ASN A 259 25.19 -2.10 9.71
CA ASN A 259 23.87 -2.66 9.97
C ASN A 259 23.88 -3.32 11.35
N PHE A 260 23.26 -2.66 12.35
CA PHE A 260 23.26 -3.13 13.73
C PHE A 260 22.36 -4.35 13.94
N ALA A 261 21.36 -4.52 13.11
CA ALA A 261 20.44 -5.63 13.25
C ALA A 261 21.07 -6.97 12.81
N THR A 262 22.02 -6.93 11.87
CA THR A 262 22.80 -8.09 11.45
C THR A 262 24.17 -8.16 12.13
N GLY A 263 24.62 -7.07 12.79
CA GLY A 263 25.97 -6.95 13.33
C GLY A 263 27.06 -6.94 12.25
N THR A 264 26.74 -6.49 11.02
CA THR A 264 27.68 -6.54 9.89
C THR A 264 28.00 -5.15 9.35
N TRP A 265 29.22 -4.99 8.86
CA TRP A 265 29.62 -3.80 8.11
C TRP A 265 29.01 -3.81 6.72
N ILE A 266 28.52 -2.68 6.27
CA ILE A 266 28.06 -2.43 4.91
C ILE A 266 29.28 -2.04 4.09
N TYR A 267 29.65 -2.86 3.10
CA TYR A 267 30.83 -2.66 2.26
C TYR A 267 32.11 -2.36 3.07
N PRO A 268 32.61 -3.33 3.87
CA PRO A 268 33.67 -3.10 4.85
C PRO A 268 34.99 -2.62 4.22
N ASP A 269 35.30 -3.01 3.01
CA ASP A 269 36.52 -2.66 2.30
C ASP A 269 36.44 -1.32 1.56
N GLU A 270 35.24 -0.68 1.56
CA GLU A 270 34.94 0.53 0.79
C GLU A 270 34.32 1.64 1.66
N PRO A 271 34.98 2.11 2.72
CA PRO A 271 34.52 3.28 3.47
C PRO A 271 34.55 4.51 2.58
N TRP A 272 33.60 5.42 2.76
CA TRP A 272 33.68 6.71 2.09
C TRP A 272 34.87 7.49 2.63
N THR A 273 35.72 8.01 1.73
CA THR A 273 36.88 8.80 2.08
C THR A 273 36.65 10.25 1.69
N ILE A 274 36.53 11.12 2.68
CA ILE A 274 36.13 12.53 2.52
C ILE A 274 37.34 13.42 2.82
N THR A 275 37.56 14.41 1.96
CA THR A 275 38.50 15.53 2.17
C THR A 275 37.89 16.81 1.64
N ALA A 276 38.33 17.98 2.13
CA ALA A 276 37.88 19.27 1.62
C ALA A 276 38.14 19.42 0.10
N ASP A 277 39.29 18.96 -0.38
CA ASP A 277 39.63 18.99 -1.80
C ASP A 277 38.80 17.99 -2.61
N GLY A 278 38.45 16.84 -2.04
CA GLY A 278 37.54 15.88 -2.65
C GLY A 278 36.14 16.46 -2.82
N ALA A 279 35.65 17.22 -1.83
CA ALA A 279 34.37 17.91 -1.90
C ALA A 279 34.36 19.00 -3.00
N LYS A 280 35.42 19.81 -3.09
CA LYS A 280 35.58 20.77 -4.18
C LYS A 280 35.63 20.10 -5.56
N ALA A 281 36.27 18.94 -5.64
CA ALA A 281 36.37 18.14 -6.86
C ALA A 281 35.10 17.34 -7.17
N ASN A 282 34.11 17.36 -6.29
CA ASN A 282 32.84 16.63 -6.43
C ASN A 282 33.04 15.11 -6.63
N VAL A 283 33.93 14.51 -5.82
CA VAL A 283 34.27 13.09 -5.92
C VAL A 283 33.06 12.18 -5.74
N TYR A 284 32.16 12.55 -4.83
CA TYR A 284 30.90 11.86 -4.57
C TYR A 284 29.70 12.57 -5.23
N GLY A 285 29.90 13.28 -6.32
CA GLY A 285 28.81 13.89 -7.07
C GLY A 285 27.91 12.90 -7.79
N LYS A 286 26.71 13.32 -8.16
CA LYS A 286 25.71 12.49 -8.85
C LYS A 286 26.20 11.90 -10.19
N ASN A 287 27.10 12.59 -10.87
CA ASN A 287 27.67 12.17 -12.16
C ASN A 287 29.03 11.46 -12.02
N ARG A 288 29.37 10.97 -10.81
CA ARG A 288 30.63 10.24 -10.62
C ARG A 288 30.62 8.96 -11.45
N PRO A 289 31.80 8.47 -11.88
CA PRO A 289 31.88 7.19 -12.56
C PRO A 289 31.26 6.08 -11.71
N SER A 290 30.39 5.32 -12.32
CA SER A 290 29.74 4.16 -11.69
C SER A 290 29.81 2.98 -12.66
N THR A 291 29.81 1.78 -12.11
CA THR A 291 29.77 0.56 -12.90
C THR A 291 28.37 0.34 -13.46
N PRO A 292 28.21 0.12 -14.78
CA PRO A 292 26.90 -0.11 -15.37
C PRO A 292 26.32 -1.46 -14.93
N ALA A 293 25.01 -1.61 -15.06
CA ALA A 293 24.34 -2.90 -14.93
C ALA A 293 24.79 -3.86 -16.04
N MET A 294 24.82 -5.16 -15.76
CA MET A 294 25.13 -6.20 -16.72
C MET A 294 24.28 -7.45 -16.46
N PHE A 295 23.65 -7.98 -17.51
CA PHE A 295 23.06 -9.32 -17.47
C PHE A 295 24.08 -10.39 -17.80
N PRO A 296 23.87 -11.65 -17.38
CA PRO A 296 24.71 -12.78 -17.80
C PRO A 296 24.72 -12.93 -19.33
N ASP A 297 25.82 -13.46 -19.86
CA ASP A 297 25.97 -13.76 -21.30
C ASP A 297 24.84 -14.69 -21.78
N GLY A 298 24.22 -14.34 -22.91
CA GLY A 298 23.08 -15.07 -23.47
C GLY A 298 21.79 -14.94 -22.73
N ALA A 299 21.69 -13.97 -21.80
CA ALA A 299 20.44 -13.68 -21.10
C ALA A 299 19.32 -13.30 -22.05
N SER A 300 18.13 -13.76 -21.75
CA SER A 300 16.93 -13.44 -22.51
C SER A 300 15.70 -13.38 -21.57
N VAL A 301 14.69 -12.65 -22.02
CA VAL A 301 13.39 -12.59 -21.36
C VAL A 301 12.53 -13.77 -21.81
N GLY A 302 11.87 -14.41 -20.87
CA GLY A 302 10.89 -15.46 -21.10
C GLY A 302 9.53 -15.13 -20.46
N PHE A 303 8.56 -16.00 -20.63
CA PHE A 303 7.24 -15.88 -20.06
C PHE A 303 6.82 -17.15 -19.32
N ASP A 304 6.14 -16.98 -18.19
CA ASP A 304 5.42 -18.06 -17.50
C ASP A 304 3.97 -18.06 -18.01
N THR A 305 3.71 -18.87 -19.04
CA THR A 305 2.39 -18.94 -19.67
C THR A 305 1.31 -19.47 -18.74
N ALA A 306 1.66 -20.25 -17.72
CA ALA A 306 0.69 -20.75 -16.73
C ALA A 306 0.15 -19.63 -15.82
N LYS A 307 0.84 -18.50 -15.75
CA LYS A 307 0.43 -17.32 -14.99
C LYS A 307 -0.05 -16.16 -15.88
N THR A 308 -0.33 -16.43 -17.14
CA THR A 308 -0.89 -15.45 -18.08
C THR A 308 -2.39 -15.42 -17.96
N THR A 309 -2.96 -14.23 -17.84
CA THR A 309 -4.42 -13.98 -17.79
C THR A 309 -4.87 -13.15 -18.98
N GLY A 310 -6.13 -12.72 -19.00
CA GLY A 310 -6.65 -11.82 -20.04
C GLY A 310 -6.03 -10.41 -19.98
N ASN A 311 -5.54 -9.98 -18.83
CA ASN A 311 -5.01 -8.63 -18.66
C ASN A 311 -3.61 -8.59 -18.02
N SER A 312 -2.94 -9.72 -17.85
CA SER A 312 -1.60 -9.78 -17.28
C SER A 312 -0.76 -10.92 -17.85
N ALA A 313 0.57 -10.78 -17.76
CA ALA A 313 1.52 -11.85 -18.08
C ALA A 313 2.69 -11.83 -17.10
N ALA A 314 3.18 -13.00 -16.72
CA ALA A 314 4.38 -13.12 -15.89
C ALA A 314 5.63 -13.19 -16.77
N VAL A 315 6.48 -12.17 -16.63
CA VAL A 315 7.75 -12.03 -17.35
C VAL A 315 8.88 -12.62 -16.51
N THR A 316 9.68 -13.49 -17.08
CA THR A 316 10.80 -14.15 -16.39
C THR A 316 12.15 -13.75 -17.00
N PHE A 317 13.14 -13.48 -16.16
CA PHE A 317 14.46 -13.06 -16.59
C PHE A 317 15.54 -13.40 -15.54
N PRO A 318 16.80 -13.56 -15.92
CA PRO A 318 17.89 -13.73 -14.97
C PRO A 318 18.19 -12.43 -14.24
N ALA A 319 18.70 -12.51 -13.01
CA ALA A 319 19.17 -11.33 -12.28
C ALA A 319 20.39 -10.70 -12.98
N ALA A 320 20.43 -9.37 -12.99
CA ALA A 320 21.60 -8.59 -13.38
C ALA A 320 22.53 -8.38 -12.19
N LYS A 321 23.74 -7.92 -12.45
CA LYS A 321 24.73 -7.49 -11.46
C LYS A 321 25.49 -6.27 -11.99
N PRO A 322 26.18 -5.50 -11.15
CA PRO A 322 27.16 -4.52 -11.61
C PRO A 322 28.27 -5.21 -12.42
N ALA A 323 28.75 -4.59 -13.48
CA ALA A 323 29.67 -5.23 -14.45
C ALA A 323 30.99 -5.68 -13.83
N ASP A 324 31.55 -4.94 -12.90
CA ASP A 324 32.81 -5.28 -12.19
C ASP A 324 32.57 -6.02 -10.87
N GLY A 325 31.31 -6.19 -10.47
CA GLY A 325 30.97 -6.85 -9.22
C GLY A 325 31.33 -6.06 -7.97
N THR A 326 31.63 -4.76 -8.09
CA THR A 326 31.87 -3.89 -6.92
C THR A 326 30.61 -3.65 -6.13
N ASN A 327 30.77 -3.48 -4.81
CA ASN A 327 29.66 -3.21 -3.91
C ASN A 327 29.30 -1.72 -3.80
N ASN A 328 30.07 -0.81 -4.46
CA ASN A 328 29.78 0.62 -4.50
C ASN A 328 28.63 0.99 -5.45
N ASN A 329 28.17 0.04 -6.22
CA ASN A 329 27.01 0.18 -7.06
C ASN A 329 26.26 -1.14 -7.05
N MET A 330 24.95 -1.09 -7.00
CA MET A 330 24.11 -2.28 -6.94
C MET A 330 22.98 -2.15 -7.96
N ILE A 331 22.38 -3.26 -8.34
CA ILE A 331 21.15 -3.22 -9.12
C ILE A 331 20.06 -2.69 -8.20
N HIS A 332 19.54 -1.53 -8.55
CA HIS A 332 18.48 -0.85 -7.82
C HIS A 332 17.10 -1.36 -8.24
N SER A 333 16.85 -1.39 -9.54
CA SER A 333 15.55 -1.74 -10.09
C SER A 333 15.60 -2.42 -11.45
N TYR A 334 14.45 -2.99 -11.81
CA TYR A 334 14.21 -3.51 -13.16
C TYR A 334 12.98 -2.81 -13.73
N ARG A 335 13.09 -2.33 -14.98
CA ARG A 335 11.97 -1.80 -15.76
C ARG A 335 11.58 -2.83 -16.81
N ILE A 336 10.38 -3.36 -16.70
CA ILE A 336 9.81 -4.33 -17.62
C ILE A 336 8.87 -3.60 -18.56
N THR A 337 9.08 -3.72 -19.88
CA THR A 337 8.22 -3.11 -20.89
C THR A 337 7.62 -4.20 -21.78
N MET A 338 6.28 -4.25 -21.80
CA MET A 338 5.48 -5.12 -22.66
C MET A 338 5.06 -4.35 -23.91
N THR A 339 5.42 -4.87 -25.09
CA THR A 339 5.11 -4.21 -26.38
C THR A 339 4.20 -5.10 -27.20
N PRO A 340 2.98 -4.64 -27.59
CA PRO A 340 2.08 -5.42 -28.43
C PRO A 340 2.65 -5.52 -29.85
N LYS A 341 2.68 -6.73 -30.42
CA LYS A 341 3.25 -6.99 -31.75
C LYS A 341 2.51 -6.30 -32.91
N ASN A 342 1.21 -6.13 -32.76
CA ASN A 342 0.34 -5.58 -33.81
C ASN A 342 0.11 -4.07 -33.68
N GLY A 343 0.92 -3.36 -32.87
CA GLY A 343 0.74 -1.97 -32.55
C GLY A 343 -0.23 -1.77 -31.37
N GLY A 344 -0.18 -0.61 -30.75
CA GLY A 344 -0.90 -0.27 -29.52
C GLY A 344 0.03 0.31 -28.47
N GLU A 345 -0.50 0.63 -27.31
CA GLU A 345 0.27 1.19 -26.20
C GLU A 345 1.15 0.15 -25.52
N THR A 346 2.35 0.57 -25.17
CA THR A 346 3.27 -0.24 -24.36
C THR A 346 2.90 -0.11 -22.89
N VAL A 347 3.02 -1.22 -22.17
CA VAL A 347 2.84 -1.23 -20.70
C VAL A 347 4.18 -1.42 -20.02
N SER A 348 4.56 -0.50 -19.14
CA SER A 348 5.80 -0.58 -18.39
C SER A 348 5.55 -0.70 -16.90
N LYS A 349 6.38 -1.50 -16.22
CA LYS A 349 6.38 -1.68 -14.77
C LYS A 349 7.80 -1.66 -14.26
N SER A 350 8.06 -0.82 -13.23
CA SER A 350 9.32 -0.82 -12.50
C SER A 350 9.17 -1.56 -11.17
N VAL A 351 10.18 -2.36 -10.82
CA VAL A 351 10.23 -3.09 -9.55
C VAL A 351 11.61 -2.91 -8.92
N PHE A 352 11.65 -2.80 -7.59
CA PHE A 352 12.92 -2.83 -6.86
C PHE A 352 13.59 -4.21 -6.99
N ASN A 353 14.89 -4.24 -6.93
CA ASN A 353 15.63 -5.49 -6.80
C ASN A 353 15.42 -6.09 -5.40
N ASP A 354 14.98 -7.34 -5.31
CA ASP A 354 14.79 -8.04 -4.02
C ASP A 354 16.07 -8.03 -3.16
N TYR A 355 17.23 -8.15 -3.79
CA TYR A 355 18.50 -8.15 -3.07
C TYR A 355 18.80 -6.77 -2.45
N TYR A 356 18.52 -5.71 -3.17
CA TYR A 356 18.59 -4.35 -2.66
C TYR A 356 17.73 -4.20 -1.41
N TYR A 357 16.51 -4.62 -1.53
CA TYR A 357 15.51 -4.58 -0.48
C TYR A 357 15.86 -5.42 0.73
N ALA A 358 16.28 -6.65 0.48
CA ALA A 358 16.66 -7.62 1.50
C ALA A 358 17.92 -7.22 2.28
N LYS A 359 18.86 -6.54 1.62
CA LYS A 359 20.07 -6.02 2.26
C LYS A 359 19.79 -4.80 3.12
N ALA A 360 18.87 -3.96 2.68
CA ALA A 360 18.43 -2.79 3.41
C ALA A 360 17.49 -3.17 4.57
N GLY A 361 16.53 -4.01 4.29
CA GLY A 361 15.65 -4.61 5.28
C GLY A 361 16.34 -5.85 5.86
N ILE A 362 16.14 -6.16 7.03
CA ILE A 362 16.79 -7.22 7.75
C ILE A 362 15.88 -8.41 7.79
N GLY A 363 16.24 -9.47 7.19
CA GLY A 363 15.50 -10.71 7.29
C GLY A 363 15.26 -11.12 8.74
N ALA A 364 14.12 -11.75 9.01
CA ALA A 364 13.80 -12.26 10.34
C ALA A 364 14.98 -13.04 10.92
N ALA A 365 15.31 -12.82 12.17
CA ALA A 365 16.40 -13.47 12.89
C ALA A 365 17.82 -13.26 12.30
N GLY A 366 18.08 -12.13 11.66
CA GLY A 366 19.40 -11.80 11.13
C GLY A 366 19.78 -12.53 9.83
N ALA A 367 18.84 -13.22 9.18
CA ALA A 367 19.07 -13.81 7.87
C ALA A 367 18.92 -12.75 6.79
N VAL A 368 19.97 -12.50 6.04
CA VAL A 368 19.92 -11.70 4.81
C VAL A 368 19.49 -12.64 3.68
N PRO A 369 18.36 -12.42 3.00
CA PRO A 369 17.99 -13.23 1.85
C PRO A 369 19.07 -13.20 0.77
N THR A 370 19.35 -14.33 0.18
CA THR A 370 20.26 -14.42 -0.98
C THR A 370 19.58 -13.83 -2.20
N GLN A 371 20.37 -13.12 -3.02
CA GLN A 371 19.87 -12.61 -4.30
C GLN A 371 19.31 -13.76 -5.15
N LYS A 372 18.11 -13.57 -5.70
CA LYS A 372 17.54 -14.51 -6.67
C LYS A 372 18.39 -14.55 -7.93
N SER A 373 18.62 -15.74 -8.45
CA SER A 373 19.28 -15.90 -9.74
C SER A 373 18.34 -15.64 -10.92
N ARG A 374 17.03 -15.71 -10.69
CA ARG A 374 15.97 -15.53 -11.70
C ARG A 374 14.74 -14.88 -11.10
N TRP A 375 14.14 -13.99 -11.88
CA TRP A 375 12.95 -13.24 -11.54
C TRP A 375 11.72 -13.77 -12.27
N SER A 376 10.57 -13.59 -11.65
CA SER A 376 9.24 -13.72 -12.26
C SER A 376 8.39 -12.54 -11.79
N VAL A 377 8.06 -11.63 -12.71
CA VAL A 377 7.32 -10.39 -12.41
C VAL A 377 6.05 -10.36 -13.23
N THR A 378 4.90 -10.22 -12.56
CA THR A 378 3.61 -10.07 -13.24
C THR A 378 3.43 -8.62 -13.67
N VAL A 379 3.25 -8.39 -14.96
CA VAL A 379 2.87 -7.12 -15.55
C VAL A 379 1.37 -7.16 -15.83
N LYS A 380 0.63 -6.21 -15.28
CA LYS A 380 -0.83 -6.06 -15.42
C LYS A 380 -1.16 -4.92 -16.39
N GLY A 381 -2.44 -4.75 -16.72
CA GLY A 381 -2.90 -3.70 -17.65
C GLY A 381 -2.68 -4.04 -19.11
N LEU A 382 -2.51 -5.32 -19.45
CA LEU A 382 -2.39 -5.78 -20.82
C LEU A 382 -3.77 -5.94 -21.48
N THR A 383 -3.83 -5.72 -22.78
CA THR A 383 -5.03 -5.94 -23.57
C THR A 383 -5.27 -7.44 -23.76
N PRO A 384 -6.50 -7.95 -23.59
CA PRO A 384 -6.85 -9.35 -23.85
C PRO A 384 -6.58 -9.79 -25.29
N GLN A 385 -6.36 -11.09 -25.50
CA GLN A 385 -6.13 -11.72 -26.80
C GLN A 385 -5.05 -11.03 -27.66
N THR A 386 -4.08 -10.40 -27.00
CA THR A 386 -3.03 -9.62 -27.65
C THR A 386 -1.68 -10.27 -27.44
N GLU A 387 -0.91 -10.39 -28.54
CA GLU A 387 0.44 -10.95 -28.51
C GLU A 387 1.47 -9.86 -28.16
N TYR A 388 2.26 -10.12 -27.10
CA TYR A 388 3.27 -9.20 -26.58
C TYR A 388 4.68 -9.79 -26.68
N THR A 389 5.65 -8.91 -26.95
CA THR A 389 7.06 -9.12 -26.63
C THR A 389 7.42 -8.29 -25.38
N ALA A 390 8.55 -8.66 -24.75
CA ALA A 390 8.99 -7.92 -23.57
C ALA A 390 10.47 -7.55 -23.67
N THR A 391 10.80 -6.40 -23.08
CA THR A 391 12.16 -6.01 -22.73
C THR A 391 12.27 -5.82 -21.22
N VAL A 392 13.45 -6.11 -20.67
CA VAL A 392 13.78 -5.87 -19.28
C VAL A 392 15.07 -5.05 -19.25
N GLU A 393 15.00 -3.91 -18.62
CA GLU A 393 16.14 -3.02 -18.36
C GLU A 393 16.50 -3.12 -16.90
N ALA A 394 17.75 -3.47 -16.61
CA ALA A 394 18.31 -3.44 -15.26
C ALA A 394 19.01 -2.09 -15.04
N LEU A 395 18.73 -1.43 -13.95
CA LEU A 395 19.22 -0.12 -13.60
C LEU A 395 20.01 -0.22 -12.29
N THR A 396 21.20 0.37 -12.26
CA THR A 396 21.91 0.65 -11.02
C THR A 396 21.36 1.89 -10.36
N SER A 397 21.75 2.17 -9.11
CA SER A 397 21.33 3.38 -8.40
C SER A 397 21.65 4.67 -9.17
N PHE A 398 22.80 4.73 -9.82
CA PHE A 398 23.19 5.93 -10.59
C PHE A 398 22.56 6.02 -11.97
N GLU A 399 22.30 4.90 -12.63
CA GLU A 399 21.54 4.89 -13.89
C GLU A 399 20.09 5.33 -13.64
N GLU A 400 19.48 4.90 -12.54
CA GLU A 400 18.15 5.35 -12.14
C GLU A 400 18.13 6.84 -11.81
N GLU A 401 19.06 7.33 -10.99
CA GLU A 401 19.17 8.73 -10.56
C GLU A 401 19.38 9.68 -11.73
N ASN A 402 20.25 9.31 -12.67
CA ASN A 402 20.61 10.17 -13.79
C ASN A 402 19.72 10.00 -15.01
N GLY A 403 18.73 9.11 -14.96
CA GLY A 403 17.90 8.78 -16.12
C GLY A 403 18.70 8.17 -17.27
N ALA A 404 19.82 7.53 -16.96
CA ALA A 404 20.67 6.86 -17.96
C ALA A 404 20.04 5.53 -18.37
N ALA A 405 20.41 5.05 -19.58
CA ALA A 405 19.97 3.75 -20.04
C ALA A 405 20.75 2.66 -19.28
N GLY A 406 20.03 1.71 -18.72
CA GLY A 406 20.56 0.53 -18.10
C GLY A 406 20.89 -0.60 -19.09
N ALA A 407 21.28 -1.76 -18.58
CA ALA A 407 21.46 -2.95 -19.40
C ALA A 407 20.09 -3.53 -19.81
N VAL A 408 19.93 -3.79 -21.12
CA VAL A 408 18.66 -4.26 -21.68
C VAL A 408 18.78 -5.67 -22.26
N ILE A 409 17.82 -6.53 -21.90
CA ILE A 409 17.59 -7.82 -22.57
C ILE A 409 16.17 -7.88 -23.11
N ALA A 410 15.93 -8.69 -24.12
CA ALA A 410 14.65 -8.82 -24.78
C ALA A 410 14.19 -10.27 -24.89
N SER A 411 12.91 -10.46 -25.11
CA SER A 411 12.31 -11.77 -25.39
C SER A 411 12.67 -12.33 -26.79
N GLY A 412 13.27 -11.50 -27.66
CA GLY A 412 13.63 -11.89 -29.02
C GLY A 412 12.40 -12.34 -29.83
N GLN A 413 12.43 -13.59 -30.29
CA GLN A 413 11.28 -14.19 -31.01
C GLN A 413 10.20 -14.78 -30.08
N THR A 414 10.50 -14.90 -28.78
CA THR A 414 9.55 -15.40 -27.80
C THR A 414 8.49 -14.34 -27.51
N SER A 415 7.25 -14.74 -27.49
CA SER A 415 6.11 -13.86 -27.19
C SER A 415 5.11 -14.59 -26.28
N VAL A 416 4.24 -13.84 -25.68
CA VAL A 416 3.09 -14.32 -24.91
C VAL A 416 1.81 -13.71 -25.47
N THR A 417 0.78 -14.52 -25.64
CA THR A 417 -0.57 -14.00 -25.94
C THR A 417 -1.38 -14.02 -24.67
N THR A 418 -1.96 -12.87 -24.31
CA THR A 418 -2.90 -12.79 -23.19
C THR A 418 -4.16 -13.62 -23.49
N ASN A 419 -4.73 -14.21 -22.46
CA ASN A 419 -5.95 -14.98 -22.56
C ASN A 419 -7.14 -14.09 -22.96
N GLU A 420 -8.31 -14.69 -23.14
CA GLU A 420 -9.56 -13.93 -23.24
C GLU A 420 -9.74 -13.03 -22.00
N ALA A 421 -10.48 -11.94 -22.18
CA ALA A 421 -10.86 -11.12 -21.02
C ALA A 421 -11.47 -12.04 -19.96
N PRO A 422 -11.07 -11.93 -18.69
CA PRO A 422 -11.77 -12.65 -17.65
C PRO A 422 -13.26 -12.31 -17.75
N ALA A 423 -14.10 -13.31 -17.55
CA ALA A 423 -15.53 -13.07 -17.39
C ALA A 423 -15.73 -11.95 -16.35
N PRO A 424 -16.76 -11.11 -16.50
CA PRO A 424 -17.08 -10.10 -15.49
C PRO A 424 -16.99 -10.75 -14.11
N SER A 425 -16.18 -10.19 -13.24
CA SER A 425 -16.06 -10.65 -11.85
C SER A 425 -16.59 -9.55 -10.93
N PRO A 426 -17.92 -9.37 -10.85
CA PRO A 426 -18.47 -8.58 -9.78
C PRO A 426 -18.15 -9.31 -8.48
N MET A 427 -17.75 -8.56 -7.49
CA MET A 427 -17.38 -9.09 -6.19
C MET A 427 -18.31 -8.63 -5.06
N PHE A 428 -19.11 -7.59 -5.34
CA PHE A 428 -20.09 -7.04 -4.40
C PHE A 428 -21.30 -6.54 -5.21
N ASP A 429 -22.50 -6.96 -4.83
CA ASP A 429 -23.74 -6.52 -5.48
C ASP A 429 -24.91 -6.57 -4.50
N VAL A 430 -25.25 -5.42 -3.95
CA VAL A 430 -26.43 -5.20 -3.12
C VAL A 430 -27.48 -4.45 -3.93
N ASP A 431 -28.62 -5.09 -4.13
CA ASP A 431 -29.76 -4.55 -4.85
C ASP A 431 -31.00 -4.58 -3.95
N PHE A 432 -31.34 -3.41 -3.39
CA PHE A 432 -32.47 -3.26 -2.49
C PHE A 432 -33.85 -3.51 -3.16
N GLY A 433 -33.90 -3.48 -4.49
CA GLY A 433 -35.07 -3.91 -5.26
C GLY A 433 -35.49 -5.38 -4.99
N SER A 434 -34.60 -6.18 -4.43
CA SER A 434 -34.91 -7.53 -3.95
C SER A 434 -35.73 -7.57 -2.67
N GLY A 435 -35.87 -6.45 -1.95
CA GLY A 435 -36.48 -6.37 -0.63
C GLY A 435 -35.54 -6.79 0.51
N SER A 436 -34.27 -7.01 0.21
CA SER A 436 -33.22 -7.43 1.16
C SER A 436 -31.99 -6.53 1.04
N ALA A 437 -31.20 -6.51 2.10
CA ALA A 437 -29.86 -5.91 2.13
C ALA A 437 -28.76 -6.97 1.93
N ASP A 438 -29.10 -8.18 1.46
CA ASP A 438 -28.15 -9.25 1.24
C ASP A 438 -27.29 -8.95 0.01
N ASP A 439 -25.99 -9.14 0.18
CA ASP A 439 -25.06 -9.14 -0.94
C ASP A 439 -25.16 -10.44 -1.74
N TYR A 440 -25.21 -10.35 -3.05
CA TYR A 440 -25.30 -11.51 -3.93
C TYR A 440 -24.08 -12.44 -3.80
N TYR A 441 -22.92 -11.92 -3.46
CA TYR A 441 -21.67 -12.68 -3.27
C TYR A 441 -21.46 -13.12 -1.81
N ALA A 442 -22.51 -12.99 -0.99
CA ALA A 442 -22.62 -13.52 0.36
C ALA A 442 -21.72 -12.84 1.42
N HIS A 443 -21.27 -11.60 1.18
CA HIS A 443 -20.66 -10.80 2.26
C HIS A 443 -21.69 -10.56 3.35
N GLN A 444 -21.26 -10.79 4.60
CA GLN A 444 -22.15 -10.67 5.74
C GLN A 444 -22.60 -9.22 5.95
N SER A 445 -23.90 -9.00 5.86
CA SER A 445 -24.55 -7.71 6.16
C SER A 445 -24.93 -7.58 7.63
N VAL A 446 -24.78 -6.38 8.20
CA VAL A 446 -25.21 -6.05 9.55
C VAL A 446 -25.87 -4.69 9.55
N LYS A 447 -27.16 -4.64 9.87
CA LYS A 447 -27.89 -3.38 10.05
C LYS A 447 -27.33 -2.62 11.26
N GLN A 448 -27.02 -1.34 11.08
CA GLN A 448 -26.33 -0.56 12.12
C GLN A 448 -27.30 0.09 13.13
N GLY A 449 -28.42 0.57 12.66
CA GLY A 449 -29.41 1.22 13.51
C GLY A 449 -30.82 0.66 13.36
N GLY A 450 -31.81 1.31 13.94
CA GLY A 450 -33.19 0.86 13.96
C GLY A 450 -34.15 1.69 13.10
N VAL A 451 -33.70 2.80 12.52
CA VAL A 451 -34.55 3.82 11.89
C VAL A 451 -34.60 3.64 10.36
N SER A 452 -33.50 3.25 9.74
CA SER A 452 -33.44 3.01 8.30
C SER A 452 -34.29 1.80 7.89
N THR A 453 -34.99 1.89 6.75
CA THR A 453 -35.96 0.87 6.26
C THR A 453 -35.74 0.59 4.80
N ILE A 454 -36.06 -0.62 4.35
CA ILE A 454 -36.25 -0.91 2.94
C ILE A 454 -37.72 -0.67 2.64
N GLU A 455 -38.03 0.18 1.66
CA GLU A 455 -39.39 0.63 1.37
C GLU A 455 -39.60 0.87 -0.14
N ASP A 456 -40.84 0.87 -0.59
CA ASP A 456 -41.19 1.11 -1.99
C ASP A 456 -40.91 2.57 -2.38
N ASN A 457 -40.21 2.76 -3.49
CA ASN A 457 -39.99 4.07 -4.08
C ASN A 457 -40.74 4.19 -5.41
N ALA A 458 -41.67 5.16 -5.46
CA ALA A 458 -42.54 5.32 -6.63
C ALA A 458 -41.82 5.87 -7.87
N GLU A 459 -40.72 6.62 -7.68
CA GLU A 459 -39.98 7.24 -8.77
C GLU A 459 -39.13 6.20 -9.54
N LEU A 460 -38.47 5.28 -8.82
CA LEU A 460 -37.73 4.18 -9.43
C LEU A 460 -38.58 2.94 -9.70
N GLY A 461 -39.81 2.88 -9.14
CA GLY A 461 -40.70 1.74 -9.29
C GLY A 461 -40.18 0.43 -8.66
N GLN A 462 -39.33 0.54 -7.64
CA GLN A 462 -38.73 -0.58 -6.92
C GLN A 462 -38.54 -0.24 -5.44
N GLN A 463 -38.15 -1.25 -4.65
CA GLN A 463 -37.75 -1.02 -3.27
C GLN A 463 -36.34 -0.40 -3.20
N VAL A 464 -36.11 0.43 -2.18
CA VAL A 464 -34.84 1.10 -1.92
C VAL A 464 -34.55 1.13 -0.42
N LEU A 465 -33.32 1.21 -0.02
CA LEU A 465 -32.93 1.54 1.34
C LEU A 465 -33.17 3.04 1.57
N HIS A 466 -34.01 3.39 2.54
CA HIS A 466 -34.11 4.73 3.09
C HIS A 466 -33.26 4.85 4.35
N VAL A 467 -32.14 5.54 4.26
CA VAL A 467 -31.25 5.83 5.41
C VAL A 467 -31.77 7.07 6.11
N ARG A 468 -32.00 6.98 7.42
CA ARG A 468 -32.60 8.03 8.23
C ARG A 468 -31.84 8.26 9.52
N GLY A 469 -31.87 9.52 9.99
CA GLY A 469 -31.42 9.87 11.32
C GLY A 469 -29.95 9.64 11.64
N GLY A 470 -29.15 9.30 10.63
CA GLY A 470 -27.74 9.00 10.81
C GLY A 470 -27.51 7.71 11.59
N ASP A 471 -28.27 6.65 11.29
CA ASP A 471 -28.12 5.36 11.97
C ASP A 471 -27.08 4.43 11.33
N GLY A 472 -26.39 4.87 10.27
CA GLY A 472 -25.30 4.17 9.62
C GLY A 472 -25.70 3.09 8.61
N GLY A 473 -26.98 2.91 8.33
CA GLY A 473 -27.50 2.01 7.30
C GLY A 473 -27.07 0.54 7.49
N TYR A 474 -26.31 0.00 6.55
CA TYR A 474 -25.80 -1.38 6.58
C TYR A 474 -24.28 -1.43 6.45
N ARG A 475 -23.65 -2.32 7.23
CA ARG A 475 -22.23 -2.65 7.18
C ARG A 475 -22.04 -4.04 6.58
N TYR A 476 -21.01 -4.19 5.73
CA TYR A 476 -20.63 -5.44 5.10
C TYR A 476 -19.19 -5.80 5.48
N THR A 477 -18.94 -7.08 5.76
CA THR A 477 -17.59 -7.57 6.03
C THR A 477 -16.90 -7.90 4.72
N MET A 478 -15.74 -7.29 4.48
CA MET A 478 -14.87 -7.55 3.32
C MET A 478 -13.58 -8.20 3.80
N GLU A 479 -13.05 -9.14 3.03
CA GLU A 479 -11.82 -9.86 3.34
C GLU A 479 -10.63 -9.32 2.53
N ASP A 480 -9.41 -9.73 2.87
CA ASP A 480 -8.21 -9.29 2.16
C ASP A 480 -8.22 -9.69 0.68
N GLU A 481 -8.82 -10.84 0.36
CA GLU A 481 -8.98 -11.34 -0.99
C GLU A 481 -9.81 -10.40 -1.86
N ASP A 482 -10.85 -9.78 -1.32
CA ASP A 482 -11.71 -8.83 -2.01
C ASP A 482 -10.94 -7.56 -2.37
N TYR A 483 -10.20 -7.00 -1.42
CA TYR A 483 -9.34 -5.84 -1.67
C TYR A 483 -8.21 -6.14 -2.65
N ASN A 484 -7.62 -7.33 -2.56
CA ASN A 484 -6.58 -7.76 -3.51
C ASN A 484 -7.14 -7.89 -4.94
N ALA A 485 -8.41 -8.29 -5.08
CA ALA A 485 -9.07 -8.40 -6.38
C ALA A 485 -9.24 -7.04 -7.07
N ILE A 486 -9.40 -5.95 -6.31
CA ILE A 486 -9.60 -4.58 -6.82
C ILE A 486 -8.36 -3.68 -6.71
N ALA A 487 -7.29 -4.15 -6.11
CA ALA A 487 -6.10 -3.33 -5.81
C ALA A 487 -5.48 -2.63 -7.03
N ASN A 488 -5.65 -3.21 -8.23
CA ASN A 488 -5.02 -2.72 -9.46
C ASN A 488 -6.00 -2.27 -10.54
N GLY A 489 -7.27 -2.20 -10.20
CA GLY A 489 -8.32 -1.74 -11.10
C GLY A 489 -9.69 -2.27 -10.70
N PHE A 490 -10.70 -1.43 -10.84
CA PHE A 490 -12.08 -1.77 -10.51
C PHE A 490 -13.06 -0.79 -11.15
N THR A 491 -14.32 -1.18 -11.14
CA THR A 491 -15.46 -0.29 -11.34
C THR A 491 -16.41 -0.44 -10.15
N THR A 492 -16.87 0.66 -9.60
CA THR A 492 -17.89 0.68 -8.55
C THR A 492 -19.04 1.58 -8.93
N ASP A 493 -20.27 1.13 -8.66
CA ASP A 493 -21.52 1.83 -8.98
C ASP A 493 -22.36 2.01 -7.72
N VAL A 494 -23.03 3.14 -7.61
CA VAL A 494 -24.09 3.37 -6.63
C VAL A 494 -25.25 4.16 -7.25
N VAL A 495 -26.48 3.75 -6.94
CA VAL A 495 -27.69 4.55 -7.28
C VAL A 495 -28.27 5.11 -5.99
N PHE A 496 -28.34 6.43 -5.90
CA PHE A 496 -28.70 7.10 -4.68
C PHE A 496 -29.46 8.42 -4.92
N SER A 497 -30.14 8.90 -3.90
CA SER A 497 -30.68 10.25 -3.77
C SER A 497 -30.46 10.74 -2.34
N ILE A 498 -30.13 12.01 -2.15
CA ILE A 498 -29.81 12.56 -0.83
C ILE A 498 -30.48 13.92 -0.63
N ALA A 499 -31.07 14.15 0.56
CA ALA A 499 -31.85 15.35 0.82
C ALA A 499 -30.97 16.57 1.14
N ASP A 500 -29.84 16.41 1.83
CA ASP A 500 -28.95 17.52 2.20
C ASP A 500 -27.56 17.31 1.61
N VAL A 501 -27.29 17.91 0.46
CA VAL A 501 -26.00 17.84 -0.24
C VAL A 501 -24.91 18.75 0.34
N GLN A 502 -25.23 19.57 1.34
CA GLN A 502 -24.26 20.50 1.94
C GLN A 502 -23.47 19.89 3.09
N LYS A 503 -23.96 18.78 3.64
CA LYS A 503 -23.33 18.10 4.77
C LYS A 503 -22.39 17.02 4.32
N ASP A 504 -21.31 16.88 5.06
CA ASP A 504 -20.36 15.80 4.95
C ASP A 504 -21.01 14.47 5.37
N GLN A 505 -21.17 13.54 4.40
CA GLN A 505 -21.82 12.25 4.60
C GLN A 505 -21.48 11.28 3.46
N CYS A 506 -21.32 10.01 3.81
CA CYS A 506 -20.94 8.96 2.87
C CYS A 506 -22.14 8.13 2.42
N VAL A 507 -22.17 7.81 1.13
CA VAL A 507 -23.22 7.01 0.50
C VAL A 507 -22.85 5.52 0.49
N PHE A 508 -21.64 5.20 0.01
CA PHE A 508 -21.10 3.85 -0.05
C PHE A 508 -19.58 3.94 0.12
N SER A 509 -19.05 3.50 1.26
CA SER A 509 -17.69 3.88 1.64
C SER A 509 -17.01 2.93 2.62
N ASN A 510 -15.66 2.93 2.56
CA ASN A 510 -14.74 2.48 3.61
C ASN A 510 -13.41 3.26 3.56
N GLN A 511 -13.48 4.57 3.53
CA GLN A 511 -12.33 5.44 3.19
C GLN A 511 -11.49 5.90 4.40
N GLN A 512 -11.58 5.28 5.56
CA GLN A 512 -10.84 5.68 6.76
C GLN A 512 -9.33 5.38 6.64
N ASN A 513 -8.56 6.35 6.15
CA ASN A 513 -7.10 6.28 5.90
C ASN A 513 -6.62 5.21 4.90
N ALA A 514 -7.55 4.54 4.25
CA ALA A 514 -7.34 3.51 3.25
C ALA A 514 -8.65 3.33 2.46
N GLY A 515 -8.71 2.42 1.52
CA GLY A 515 -9.95 2.07 0.82
C GLY A 515 -10.48 3.15 -0.12
N LEU A 516 -11.79 3.14 -0.32
CA LEU A 516 -12.48 3.94 -1.33
C LEU A 516 -13.91 4.28 -0.90
N GLY A 517 -14.52 5.29 -1.51
CA GLY A 517 -15.93 5.60 -1.21
C GLY A 517 -16.49 6.79 -1.96
N PHE A 518 -17.84 6.85 -2.00
CA PHE A 518 -18.60 7.99 -2.47
C PHE A 518 -19.05 8.83 -1.28
N GLU A 519 -18.65 10.09 -1.28
CA GLU A 519 -18.92 11.08 -0.25
C GLU A 519 -19.62 12.28 -0.85
N VAL A 520 -20.54 12.86 -0.10
CA VAL A 520 -21.24 14.10 -0.49
C VAL A 520 -20.88 15.18 0.52
N GLU A 521 -20.29 16.27 0.04
CA GLU A 521 -19.91 17.43 0.83
C GLU A 521 -20.02 18.72 0.02
N ASN A 522 -20.51 19.82 0.63
CA ASN A 522 -20.51 21.17 0.03
C ASN A 522 -21.17 21.24 -1.36
N GLY A 523 -22.26 20.49 -1.58
CA GLY A 523 -23.00 20.45 -2.85
C GLY A 523 -22.34 19.62 -3.94
N LYS A 524 -21.36 18.79 -3.60
CA LYS A 524 -20.65 17.91 -4.55
C LYS A 524 -20.72 16.46 -4.10
N LEU A 525 -20.74 15.57 -5.10
CA LEU A 525 -20.34 14.17 -4.96
C LEU A 525 -18.84 14.08 -5.24
N GLU A 526 -18.11 13.51 -4.34
CA GLU A 526 -16.69 13.16 -4.47
C GLU A 526 -16.54 11.65 -4.46
N PHE A 527 -15.60 11.13 -5.26
CA PHE A 527 -15.15 9.76 -5.09
C PHE A 527 -13.74 9.77 -4.50
N TRP A 528 -13.57 9.16 -3.35
CA TRP A 528 -12.30 9.07 -2.67
C TRP A 528 -11.63 7.73 -2.95
N LEU A 529 -10.38 7.78 -3.41
CA LEU A 529 -9.50 6.64 -3.46
C LEU A 529 -8.25 6.96 -2.63
N ASN A 530 -8.03 6.24 -1.56
CA ASN A 530 -6.80 6.33 -0.80
C ASN A 530 -5.71 5.55 -1.54
N ALA A 531 -4.76 6.28 -2.10
CA ALA A 531 -3.59 5.74 -2.77
C ALA A 531 -2.33 5.97 -1.93
N GLY A 532 -1.27 5.19 -2.14
CA GLY A 532 -0.04 5.28 -1.34
C GLY A 532 0.64 6.65 -1.37
N SER A 533 0.39 7.48 -2.41
CA SER A 533 0.90 8.85 -2.56
C SER A 533 -0.08 9.94 -2.09
N GLY A 534 -1.20 9.57 -1.46
CA GLY A 534 -2.25 10.50 -1.05
C GLY A 534 -3.63 10.10 -1.53
N ARG A 535 -4.54 11.05 -1.55
CA ARG A 535 -5.95 10.82 -1.89
C ARG A 535 -6.27 11.35 -3.28
N ALA A 536 -6.83 10.49 -4.15
CA ALA A 536 -7.43 10.93 -5.40
C ALA A 536 -8.91 11.24 -5.16
N LYS A 537 -9.37 12.44 -5.56
CA LYS A 537 -10.72 12.93 -5.26
C LYS A 537 -11.34 13.63 -6.49
N PRO A 538 -11.72 12.90 -7.55
CA PRO A 538 -12.55 13.51 -8.58
C PRO A 538 -13.94 13.87 -8.02
N ALA A 539 -14.53 14.98 -8.49
CA ALA A 539 -15.73 15.57 -7.90
C ALA A 539 -16.68 16.16 -8.94
N VAL A 540 -17.98 16.15 -8.64
CA VAL A 540 -19.03 16.77 -9.48
C VAL A 540 -20.12 17.41 -8.62
N ALA A 541 -20.67 18.53 -9.05
CA ALA A 541 -21.80 19.16 -8.39
C ALA A 541 -23.08 18.33 -8.54
N ILE A 542 -23.84 18.16 -7.46
CA ILE A 542 -25.14 17.48 -7.44
C ILE A 542 -26.23 18.32 -6.79
N GLN A 543 -27.49 17.96 -7.01
CA GLN A 543 -28.66 18.62 -6.46
C GLN A 543 -29.34 17.73 -5.40
N PRO A 544 -29.97 18.31 -4.37
CA PRO A 544 -30.72 17.55 -3.40
C PRO A 544 -31.94 16.86 -4.04
N ASP A 545 -32.42 15.81 -3.41
CA ASP A 545 -33.60 15.04 -3.78
C ASP A 545 -33.64 14.59 -5.26
N THR A 546 -32.47 14.34 -5.82
CA THR A 546 -32.32 13.91 -7.22
C THR A 546 -31.67 12.54 -7.25
N TRP A 547 -32.22 11.63 -8.04
CA TRP A 547 -31.62 10.32 -8.27
C TRP A 547 -30.41 10.38 -9.21
N TYR A 548 -29.32 9.81 -8.76
CA TYR A 548 -28.10 9.70 -9.52
C TYR A 548 -27.62 8.25 -9.59
N HIS A 549 -27.07 7.88 -10.73
CA HIS A 549 -26.17 6.76 -10.87
C HIS A 549 -24.74 7.31 -10.89
N ALA A 550 -23.98 7.05 -9.87
CA ALA A 550 -22.57 7.40 -9.84
C ALA A 550 -21.72 6.16 -10.03
N SER A 551 -20.71 6.28 -10.89
CA SER A 551 -19.70 5.23 -11.08
C SER A 551 -18.31 5.81 -10.92
N ALA A 552 -17.40 5.01 -10.35
CA ALA A 552 -15.98 5.31 -10.36
C ALA A 552 -15.20 4.16 -10.95
N VAL A 553 -14.31 4.48 -11.89
CA VAL A 553 -13.43 3.53 -12.57
C VAL A 553 -11.99 3.83 -12.19
N TYR A 554 -11.31 2.86 -11.62
CA TYR A 554 -9.88 2.90 -11.33
C TYR A 554 -9.13 1.96 -12.26
N ASP A 555 -8.18 2.46 -13.03
CA ASP A 555 -7.41 1.70 -14.03
C ASP A 555 -6.00 1.30 -13.57
N GLY A 556 -5.68 1.53 -12.29
CA GLY A 556 -4.35 1.32 -11.73
C GLY A 556 -3.48 2.59 -11.68
N ASN A 557 -3.88 3.67 -12.38
CA ASN A 557 -3.16 4.95 -12.43
C ASN A 557 -4.05 6.16 -12.18
N THR A 558 -5.30 6.07 -12.64
CA THR A 558 -6.26 7.17 -12.63
C THR A 558 -7.59 6.66 -12.10
N VAL A 559 -8.23 7.43 -11.25
CA VAL A 559 -9.63 7.23 -10.92
C VAL A 559 -10.47 8.24 -11.71
N THR A 560 -11.48 7.74 -12.42
CA THR A 560 -12.42 8.53 -13.20
C THR A 560 -13.81 8.43 -12.60
N LEU A 561 -14.43 9.59 -12.36
CA LEU A 561 -15.80 9.70 -11.86
C LEU A 561 -16.78 9.91 -13.03
N TYR A 562 -17.87 9.17 -12.98
CA TYR A 562 -19.01 9.28 -13.92
C TYR A 562 -20.27 9.59 -13.15
N LEU A 563 -21.15 10.38 -13.77
CA LEU A 563 -22.48 10.66 -13.25
C LEU A 563 -23.50 10.42 -14.36
N ASN A 564 -24.48 9.56 -14.10
CA ASN A 564 -25.52 9.17 -15.04
C ASN A 564 -24.94 8.64 -16.39
N GLY A 565 -23.84 7.88 -16.31
CA GLY A 565 -23.17 7.28 -17.48
C GLY A 565 -22.20 8.19 -18.22
N GLU A 566 -22.09 9.47 -17.85
CA GLU A 566 -21.19 10.43 -18.49
C GLU A 566 -19.97 10.70 -17.60
N LYS A 567 -18.77 10.73 -18.19
CA LYS A 567 -17.53 11.10 -17.52
C LYS A 567 -17.56 12.56 -17.08
N VAL A 568 -17.31 12.84 -15.80
CA VAL A 568 -17.41 14.19 -15.24
C VAL A 568 -16.10 14.73 -14.71
N ASP A 569 -15.22 13.88 -14.14
CA ASP A 569 -13.93 14.31 -13.61
C ASP A 569 -12.96 13.11 -13.48
N SER A 570 -11.68 13.40 -13.27
CA SER A 570 -10.67 12.36 -13.02
C SER A 570 -9.50 12.87 -12.19
N ALA A 571 -8.88 11.99 -11.40
CA ALA A 571 -7.72 12.31 -10.57
C ALA A 571 -6.65 11.21 -10.65
N SER A 572 -5.38 11.58 -10.53
CA SER A 572 -4.27 10.63 -10.54
C SER A 572 -4.21 9.83 -9.22
N ALA A 573 -3.99 8.51 -9.33
CA ALA A 573 -3.90 7.56 -8.22
C ALA A 573 -2.83 6.48 -8.49
N ARG A 574 -1.65 6.90 -8.94
CA ARG A 574 -0.59 6.02 -9.49
C ARG A 574 0.03 5.05 -8.49
N SER A 575 -0.10 5.28 -7.20
CA SER A 575 0.55 4.47 -6.15
C SER A 575 -0.25 3.27 -5.69
N GLY A 576 -1.39 2.98 -6.33
CA GLY A 576 -2.24 1.85 -6.00
C GLY A 576 -3.20 2.12 -4.84
N LEU A 577 -4.25 1.31 -4.73
CA LEU A 577 -5.20 1.34 -3.62
C LEU A 577 -4.51 0.93 -2.32
N VAL A 578 -4.67 1.72 -1.27
CA VAL A 578 -4.26 1.33 0.08
C VAL A 578 -5.33 0.41 0.67
N ILE A 579 -4.93 -0.83 0.96
CA ILE A 579 -5.84 -1.83 1.52
C ILE A 579 -6.10 -1.52 3.00
N PRO A 580 -7.38 -1.42 3.42
CA PRO A 580 -7.72 -1.20 4.81
C PRO A 580 -7.28 -2.35 5.73
N SER A 581 -7.00 -2.03 6.99
CA SER A 581 -6.65 -3.03 8.00
C SER A 581 -7.60 -2.98 9.20
N ASN A 582 -7.74 -4.08 9.92
CA ASN A 582 -8.56 -4.21 11.13
C ASN A 582 -10.03 -3.76 10.93
N GLY A 583 -10.56 -2.92 11.81
CA GLY A 583 -11.94 -2.42 11.77
C GLY A 583 -12.27 -1.54 10.54
N ALA A 584 -11.26 -1.02 9.84
CA ALA A 584 -11.43 -0.22 8.63
C ALA A 584 -11.79 -1.06 7.38
N LYS A 585 -11.79 -2.40 7.45
CA LYS A 585 -12.16 -3.28 6.34
C LYS A 585 -13.64 -3.30 6.00
N TYR A 586 -14.49 -2.79 6.88
CA TYR A 586 -15.93 -2.82 6.64
C TYR A 586 -16.37 -1.78 5.61
N PHE A 587 -17.13 -2.22 4.61
CA PHE A 587 -17.89 -1.32 3.75
C PHE A 587 -19.24 -0.97 4.37
N PHE A 588 -19.63 0.30 4.21
CA PHE A 588 -20.95 0.77 4.64
C PHE A 588 -21.77 1.28 3.45
N ILE A 589 -23.06 1.02 3.48
CA ILE A 589 -24.06 1.71 2.66
C ILE A 589 -24.82 2.64 3.60
N GLY A 590 -24.64 3.96 3.40
CA GLY A 590 -25.22 5.02 4.25
C GLY A 590 -24.28 5.57 5.32
N ALA A 591 -22.99 5.22 5.30
CA ALA A 591 -21.97 5.74 6.21
C ALA A 591 -20.56 5.48 5.65
N ASP A 592 -19.53 5.95 6.35
CA ASP A 592 -18.16 5.46 6.28
C ASP A 592 -17.82 4.60 7.52
N THR A 593 -16.71 3.88 7.46
CA THR A 593 -16.16 3.13 8.59
C THR A 593 -15.23 4.00 9.43
N SER A 594 -15.26 3.85 10.75
CA SER A 594 -14.18 4.31 11.62
C SER A 594 -13.04 3.28 11.68
N GLY A 595 -11.89 3.64 12.24
CA GLY A 595 -10.81 2.70 12.49
C GLY A 595 -11.20 1.52 13.42
N SER A 596 -12.29 1.65 14.18
CA SER A 596 -12.86 0.59 15.02
C SER A 596 -13.99 -0.21 14.35
N GLY A 597 -14.39 0.15 13.12
CA GLY A 597 -15.50 -0.46 12.41
C GLY A 597 -16.89 0.03 12.80
N ALA A 598 -16.97 1.16 13.49
CA ALA A 598 -18.23 1.85 13.76
C ALA A 598 -18.59 2.80 12.61
N PRO A 599 -19.88 3.13 12.40
CA PRO A 599 -20.28 4.06 11.34
C PRO A 599 -19.88 5.50 11.68
N GLU A 600 -19.23 6.19 10.73
CA GLU A 600 -18.92 7.63 10.75
C GLU A 600 -19.48 8.30 9.48
N TYR A 601 -19.51 9.64 9.42
CA TYR A 601 -20.02 10.39 8.27
C TYR A 601 -21.37 9.87 7.73
N GLN A 602 -22.26 9.55 8.65
CA GLN A 602 -23.51 8.86 8.35
C GLN A 602 -24.45 9.74 7.53
N MET A 603 -25.07 9.15 6.51
CA MET A 603 -26.17 9.75 5.76
C MET A 603 -27.32 10.10 6.71
N LYS A 604 -27.81 11.33 6.66
CA LYS A 604 -28.86 11.83 7.56
C LYS A 604 -30.26 11.54 7.07
N ASP A 605 -30.48 11.75 5.78
CA ASP A 605 -31.74 11.46 5.07
C ASP A 605 -31.42 11.26 3.58
N GLY A 606 -31.70 10.09 3.06
CA GLY A 606 -31.45 9.76 1.67
C GLY A 606 -31.76 8.31 1.34
N TYR A 607 -31.65 7.99 0.09
CA TYR A 607 -32.02 6.70 -0.45
C TYR A 607 -30.85 6.05 -1.20
N VAL A 608 -30.73 4.74 -1.10
CA VAL A 608 -29.82 3.93 -1.93
C VAL A 608 -30.61 2.80 -2.56
N ALA A 609 -30.55 2.69 -3.89
CA ALA A 609 -31.24 1.63 -4.62
C ALA A 609 -30.33 0.40 -4.84
N LEU A 610 -29.07 0.64 -5.16
CA LEU A 610 -28.05 -0.40 -5.31
C LEU A 610 -26.65 0.13 -5.01
N ALA A 611 -25.74 -0.80 -4.68
CA ALA A 611 -24.30 -0.56 -4.58
C ALA A 611 -23.53 -1.78 -5.10
N ARG A 612 -22.49 -1.56 -5.93
CA ARG A 612 -21.78 -2.62 -6.65
C ARG A 612 -20.30 -2.36 -6.73
N ILE A 613 -19.49 -3.42 -6.73
CA ILE A 613 -18.06 -3.40 -7.06
C ILE A 613 -17.76 -4.54 -8.01
N SER A 614 -17.02 -4.26 -9.08
CA SER A 614 -16.46 -5.24 -10.02
C SER A 614 -14.96 -5.06 -10.10
N SER A 615 -14.20 -6.14 -10.13
CA SER A 615 -12.75 -6.10 -10.38
C SER A 615 -12.40 -5.78 -11.85
N GLN A 616 -13.38 -5.53 -12.71
CA GLN A 616 -13.16 -5.07 -14.07
C GLN A 616 -13.08 -3.56 -14.16
N VAL A 617 -12.21 -3.09 -15.05
CA VAL A 617 -12.08 -1.68 -15.44
C VAL A 617 -12.99 -1.46 -16.64
N PHE A 618 -14.09 -0.75 -16.46
CA PHE A 618 -15.04 -0.46 -17.53
C PHE A 618 -14.54 0.70 -18.40
N SER A 619 -14.75 0.61 -19.70
CA SER A 619 -14.65 1.73 -20.63
C SER A 619 -15.83 2.70 -20.47
N ASP A 620 -15.74 3.89 -21.10
CA ASP A 620 -16.81 4.90 -21.07
C ASP A 620 -18.16 4.31 -21.56
N ASP A 621 -18.13 3.53 -22.66
CA ASP A 621 -19.33 2.86 -23.22
C ASP A 621 -19.88 1.81 -22.24
N GLU A 622 -19.03 1.09 -21.53
CA GLU A 622 -19.45 0.09 -20.55
C GLU A 622 -20.06 0.72 -19.31
N VAL A 623 -19.57 1.88 -18.86
CA VAL A 623 -20.17 2.66 -17.78
C VAL A 623 -21.55 3.21 -18.22
N ALA A 624 -21.67 3.70 -19.45
CA ALA A 624 -22.96 4.13 -19.98
C ALA A 624 -23.97 2.96 -20.08
N ALA A 625 -23.51 1.75 -20.42
CA ALA A 625 -24.32 0.55 -20.39
C ALA A 625 -24.74 0.14 -18.97
N SER A 626 -23.82 0.26 -17.98
CA SER A 626 -24.13 0.02 -16.56
C SER A 626 -25.20 1.00 -16.04
N TYR A 627 -25.10 2.29 -16.39
CA TYR A 627 -26.13 3.28 -16.12
C TYR A 627 -27.50 2.92 -16.70
N THR A 628 -27.51 2.56 -18.00
CA THR A 628 -28.74 2.15 -18.70
C THR A 628 -29.37 0.92 -18.04
N ASN A 629 -28.56 -0.05 -17.64
CA ASN A 629 -29.02 -1.20 -16.86
C ASN A 629 -29.60 -0.77 -15.51
N ALA A 630 -28.83 -0.01 -14.71
CA ALA A 630 -29.21 0.34 -13.35
C ALA A 630 -30.48 1.16 -13.26
N MET A 631 -30.69 2.10 -14.21
CA MET A 631 -31.84 3.01 -14.22
C MET A 631 -32.97 2.54 -15.15
N GLY A 632 -32.74 1.56 -16.02
CA GLY A 632 -33.67 1.10 -17.02
C GLY A 632 -34.38 -0.23 -16.74
N GLY A 633 -34.50 -0.66 -15.49
CA GLY A 633 -35.19 -1.90 -15.10
C GLY A 633 -34.27 -3.14 -15.09
N GLY A 634 -32.97 -2.98 -15.21
CA GLY A 634 -31.97 -4.05 -15.10
C GLY A 634 -32.00 -4.78 -13.77
N PRO A 635 -32.13 -4.09 -12.60
CA PRO A 635 -32.27 -4.76 -11.29
C PRO A 635 -33.41 -5.78 -11.26
N ALA A 636 -34.62 -5.44 -11.72
CA ALA A 636 -35.76 -6.35 -11.77
C ALA A 636 -35.55 -7.54 -12.74
N ALA A 637 -34.96 -7.28 -13.90
CA ALA A 637 -34.60 -8.33 -14.86
C ALA A 637 -33.51 -9.26 -14.29
N ARG A 638 -32.53 -8.74 -13.61
CA ARG A 638 -31.45 -9.48 -12.92
C ARG A 638 -32.03 -10.38 -11.83
N GLN A 639 -32.94 -9.87 -11.02
CA GLN A 639 -33.64 -10.66 -10.01
C GLN A 639 -34.40 -11.85 -10.64
N THR A 640 -34.98 -11.66 -11.83
CA THR A 640 -35.65 -12.74 -12.55
C THR A 640 -34.68 -13.86 -12.97
N VAL A 641 -33.43 -13.50 -13.36
CA VAL A 641 -32.37 -14.48 -13.67
C VAL A 641 -31.92 -15.21 -12.42
N ARG A 642 -31.70 -14.47 -11.30
CA ARG A 642 -31.31 -15.06 -10.00
C ARG A 642 -32.32 -16.10 -9.51
N GLN A 643 -33.60 -15.82 -9.65
CA GLN A 643 -34.67 -16.78 -9.31
C GLN A 643 -34.60 -18.01 -10.18
N ALA A 644 -34.36 -17.86 -11.49
CA ALA A 644 -34.23 -19.01 -12.40
C ALA A 644 -32.99 -19.86 -12.08
N LEU A 645 -31.86 -19.23 -11.76
CA LEU A 645 -30.63 -19.90 -11.33
C LEU A 645 -30.82 -20.66 -10.01
N THR A 646 -31.50 -20.06 -9.03
CA THR A 646 -31.82 -20.69 -7.75
C THR A 646 -32.71 -21.92 -7.94
N ALA A 647 -33.73 -21.83 -8.82
CA ALA A 647 -34.59 -22.96 -9.14
C ALA A 647 -33.83 -24.11 -9.85
N ALA A 648 -32.86 -23.76 -10.71
CA ALA A 648 -32.04 -24.73 -11.45
C ALA A 648 -30.92 -25.36 -10.61
N LYS A 649 -30.50 -24.74 -9.51
CA LYS A 649 -29.33 -25.11 -8.70
C LYS A 649 -29.36 -26.59 -8.28
N ARG A 650 -30.49 -27.11 -7.82
CA ARG A 650 -30.61 -28.51 -7.41
C ARG A 650 -30.37 -29.50 -8.55
N VAL A 651 -30.76 -29.15 -9.78
CA VAL A 651 -30.51 -29.97 -10.94
C VAL A 651 -29.04 -30.01 -11.29
N VAL A 652 -28.38 -28.85 -11.23
CA VAL A 652 -26.92 -28.73 -11.45
C VAL A 652 -26.12 -29.50 -10.40
N GLU A 653 -26.48 -29.39 -9.13
CA GLU A 653 -25.81 -30.11 -8.01
C GLU A 653 -25.99 -31.64 -8.10
N ALA A 654 -27.12 -32.10 -8.62
CA ALA A 654 -27.37 -33.54 -8.86
C ALA A 654 -26.58 -34.09 -10.05
N GLY A 655 -26.09 -33.20 -10.96
CA GLY A 655 -25.40 -33.59 -12.18
C GLY A 655 -26.34 -34.18 -13.24
N GLN A 656 -25.77 -34.65 -14.35
CA GLN A 656 -26.53 -35.16 -15.48
C GLN A 656 -27.41 -36.37 -15.11
N GLY A 657 -26.93 -37.27 -14.26
CA GLY A 657 -27.66 -38.46 -13.88
C GLY A 657 -28.16 -39.26 -15.07
N ASN A 658 -29.48 -39.46 -15.16
CA ASN A 658 -30.15 -40.20 -16.25
C ASN A 658 -30.70 -39.29 -17.37
N TYR A 659 -30.37 -38.00 -17.37
CA TYR A 659 -30.81 -37.12 -18.46
C TYR A 659 -30.05 -37.40 -19.74
N SER A 660 -30.74 -37.24 -20.88
CA SER A 660 -30.12 -37.44 -22.21
C SER A 660 -29.04 -36.37 -22.46
N ASP A 661 -27.94 -36.75 -23.14
CA ASP A 661 -26.81 -35.84 -23.42
C ASP A 661 -27.26 -34.53 -24.11
N ALA A 662 -28.23 -34.64 -25.03
CA ALA A 662 -28.72 -33.48 -25.78
C ALA A 662 -29.49 -32.48 -24.90
N THR A 663 -30.39 -32.98 -24.02
CA THR A 663 -31.17 -32.09 -23.15
C THR A 663 -30.33 -31.56 -21.97
N TRP A 664 -29.39 -32.37 -21.48
CA TRP A 664 -28.44 -31.94 -20.46
C TRP A 664 -27.49 -30.85 -20.98
N SER A 665 -26.90 -31.02 -22.17
CA SER A 665 -26.03 -30.00 -22.80
C SER A 665 -26.77 -28.68 -22.97
N ALA A 666 -27.99 -28.72 -23.52
CA ALA A 666 -28.80 -27.51 -23.69
C ALA A 666 -29.13 -26.81 -22.35
N PHE A 667 -29.38 -27.58 -21.29
CA PHE A 667 -29.61 -27.05 -19.95
C PHE A 667 -28.33 -26.44 -19.37
N ALA A 668 -27.18 -27.12 -19.46
CA ALA A 668 -25.90 -26.65 -18.97
C ALA A 668 -25.47 -25.35 -19.68
N ASP A 669 -25.68 -25.26 -21.01
CA ASP A 669 -25.39 -24.06 -21.80
C ASP A 669 -26.28 -22.87 -21.37
N ALA A 670 -27.58 -23.13 -21.17
CA ALA A 670 -28.52 -22.12 -20.71
C ALA A 670 -28.22 -21.65 -19.30
N TYR A 671 -27.82 -22.58 -18.41
CA TYR A 671 -27.40 -22.25 -17.03
C TYR A 671 -26.13 -21.37 -17.03
N THR A 672 -25.11 -21.77 -17.78
CA THR A 672 -23.85 -21.00 -17.92
C THR A 672 -24.13 -19.63 -18.53
N THR A 673 -24.98 -19.54 -19.55
CA THR A 673 -25.37 -18.25 -20.14
C THR A 673 -26.07 -17.36 -19.12
N ALA A 674 -26.95 -17.90 -18.30
CA ALA A 674 -27.66 -17.16 -17.27
C ALA A 674 -26.69 -16.65 -16.16
N LEU A 675 -25.70 -17.47 -15.76
CA LEU A 675 -24.65 -17.05 -14.84
C LEU A 675 -23.86 -15.88 -15.39
N VAL A 676 -23.34 -15.98 -16.61
CA VAL A 676 -22.55 -14.89 -17.23
C VAL A 676 -23.38 -13.60 -17.36
N ARG A 677 -24.66 -13.71 -17.72
CA ARG A 677 -25.52 -12.53 -17.88
C ARG A 677 -25.88 -11.87 -16.57
N VAL A 678 -26.10 -12.64 -15.50
CA VAL A 678 -26.43 -12.07 -14.19
C VAL A 678 -25.26 -11.34 -13.55
N GLU A 679 -24.04 -11.75 -13.88
CA GLU A 679 -22.81 -11.15 -13.39
C GLU A 679 -22.36 -9.92 -14.20
N ASP A 680 -22.89 -9.72 -15.40
CA ASP A 680 -22.55 -8.57 -16.23
C ASP A 680 -23.43 -7.35 -15.88
N PHE A 681 -22.89 -6.37 -15.17
CA PHE A 681 -23.60 -5.14 -14.82
C PHE A 681 -24.07 -4.31 -16.03
N ARG A 682 -23.49 -4.56 -17.20
CA ARG A 682 -23.81 -3.90 -18.49
C ARG A 682 -24.95 -4.57 -19.24
N ALA A 683 -25.34 -5.80 -18.83
CA ALA A 683 -26.30 -6.59 -19.57
C ALA A 683 -27.65 -5.87 -19.71
N ALA A 684 -28.14 -5.75 -20.94
CA ALA A 684 -29.44 -5.11 -21.16
C ALA A 684 -30.59 -5.90 -20.51
N PRO A 685 -31.64 -5.22 -19.98
CA PRO A 685 -32.79 -5.92 -19.38
C PRO A 685 -33.41 -6.96 -20.25
N ALA A 686 -33.45 -6.74 -21.58
CA ALA A 686 -33.97 -7.71 -22.55
C ALA A 686 -33.14 -9.00 -22.59
N ASP A 687 -31.81 -8.90 -22.53
CA ASP A 687 -30.90 -10.06 -22.54
C ASP A 687 -30.99 -10.86 -21.24
N LEU A 688 -31.11 -10.18 -20.12
CA LEU A 688 -31.34 -10.80 -18.82
C LEU A 688 -32.66 -11.61 -18.83
N ASN A 689 -33.75 -11.00 -19.28
CA ASN A 689 -35.03 -11.68 -19.35
C ASN A 689 -34.99 -12.87 -20.33
N ALA A 690 -34.32 -12.74 -21.48
CA ALA A 690 -34.13 -13.82 -22.42
C ALA A 690 -33.35 -14.99 -21.81
N ALA A 691 -32.28 -14.73 -21.06
CA ALA A 691 -31.51 -15.74 -20.36
C ALA A 691 -32.32 -16.48 -19.29
N ALA A 692 -33.15 -15.77 -18.54
CA ALA A 692 -34.06 -16.40 -17.56
C ALA A 692 -35.10 -17.31 -18.21
N VAL A 693 -35.67 -16.88 -19.33
CA VAL A 693 -36.64 -17.69 -20.11
C VAL A 693 -35.96 -18.93 -20.71
N ALA A 694 -34.78 -18.76 -21.31
CA ALA A 694 -34.01 -19.87 -21.89
C ALA A 694 -33.66 -20.93 -20.84
N LEU A 695 -33.18 -20.52 -19.65
CA LEU A 695 -32.86 -21.45 -18.58
C LEU A 695 -34.08 -22.21 -18.06
N ARG A 696 -35.19 -21.54 -17.83
CA ARG A 696 -36.44 -22.19 -17.41
C ARG A 696 -36.96 -23.20 -18.47
N SER A 697 -36.90 -22.81 -19.76
CA SER A 697 -37.33 -23.68 -20.86
C SER A 697 -36.41 -24.89 -20.98
N ALA A 698 -35.09 -24.72 -20.88
CA ALA A 698 -34.13 -25.82 -20.93
C ALA A 698 -34.29 -26.77 -19.74
N GLN A 699 -34.56 -26.24 -18.53
CA GLN A 699 -34.83 -27.06 -17.34
C GLN A 699 -36.13 -27.89 -17.53
N GLN A 700 -37.18 -27.30 -18.08
CA GLN A 700 -38.43 -28.00 -18.35
C GLN A 700 -38.29 -29.07 -19.48
N ALA A 701 -37.34 -28.89 -20.38
CA ALA A 701 -37.09 -29.79 -21.49
C ALA A 701 -36.18 -30.98 -21.14
N LEU A 702 -35.66 -31.06 -19.89
CA LEU A 702 -34.84 -32.19 -19.46
C LEU A 702 -35.62 -33.49 -19.56
N GLN A 703 -35.07 -34.46 -20.31
CA GLN A 703 -35.66 -35.78 -20.55
C GLN A 703 -34.73 -36.86 -20.01
N GLU A 704 -35.28 -37.74 -19.18
CA GLU A 704 -34.53 -38.90 -18.72
C GLU A 704 -34.37 -39.91 -19.88
N THR A 705 -33.18 -40.48 -20.01
CA THR A 705 -32.95 -41.63 -20.86
C THR A 705 -33.69 -42.79 -20.23
N ASN A 706 -34.76 -43.27 -20.87
CA ASN A 706 -35.36 -44.55 -20.49
C ASN A 706 -34.26 -45.61 -20.59
N SER A 707 -33.83 -46.15 -19.49
CA SER A 707 -33.09 -47.40 -19.42
C SER A 707 -34.09 -48.52 -19.82
N GLY A 708 -34.37 -48.62 -21.09
CA GLY A 708 -35.13 -49.70 -21.67
C GLY A 708 -34.31 -50.96 -21.51
N ASP A 709 -34.71 -51.78 -20.57
CA ASP A 709 -34.32 -53.14 -20.42
C ASP A 709 -34.61 -53.90 -21.72
N GLY A 710 -33.57 -54.48 -22.29
CA GLY A 710 -33.72 -55.43 -23.37
C GLY A 710 -34.11 -56.80 -22.82
N GLY A 711 -35.26 -57.30 -23.17
CA GLY A 711 -35.53 -58.71 -22.93
C GLY A 711 -36.97 -59.20 -23.19
N ASN A 712 -37.20 -59.63 -24.40
CA ASN A 712 -37.92 -60.78 -24.78
C ASN A 712 -39.48 -60.81 -24.90
N GLY A 713 -39.87 -61.17 -26.05
CA GLY A 713 -41.17 -61.26 -26.68
C GLY A 713 -42.25 -62.10 -26.00
N GLY A 714 -43.44 -61.87 -26.49
CA GLY A 714 -44.60 -62.81 -26.31
C GLY A 714 -45.93 -62.11 -26.28
N ASP A 715 -46.41 -61.90 -27.47
CA ASP A 715 -47.79 -62.14 -27.95
C ASP A 715 -49.02 -61.99 -27.02
N GLY A 716 -49.98 -61.24 -27.48
CA GLY A 716 -51.40 -61.57 -27.32
C GLY A 716 -52.31 -60.70 -26.48
N GLY A 717 -53.16 -59.94 -27.12
CA GLY A 717 -54.57 -59.84 -26.73
C GLY A 717 -55.11 -58.58 -26.09
N SER A 718 -55.70 -57.78 -26.96
CA SER A 718 -56.97 -57.01 -26.76
C SER A 718 -57.60 -56.88 -25.38
N ASP A 719 -58.01 -55.76 -25.00
CA ASP A 719 -59.34 -55.16 -24.90
C ASP A 719 -59.49 -54.11 -23.78
N ALA A 720 -59.99 -53.03 -24.21
CA ALA A 720 -61.00 -52.13 -23.68
C ALA A 720 -61.22 -51.88 -22.16
N GLY A 721 -61.31 -50.62 -21.84
CA GLY A 721 -62.46 -50.12 -21.11
C GLY A 721 -62.23 -49.53 -19.72
N GLY A 722 -62.46 -48.26 -19.58
CA GLY A 722 -63.34 -47.73 -18.53
C GLY A 722 -62.70 -47.00 -17.38
N GLN A 723 -62.74 -45.72 -17.48
CA GLN A 723 -63.36 -44.76 -16.57
C GLN A 723 -63.26 -44.93 -15.02
N ASP A 724 -62.93 -43.87 -14.47
CA ASP A 724 -63.55 -43.06 -13.37
C ASP A 724 -63.00 -43.11 -11.97
N ALA A 725 -62.60 -41.95 -11.62
CA ALA A 725 -63.03 -41.09 -10.48
C ALA A 725 -62.73 -41.45 -9.05
N ASN A 726 -62.31 -40.40 -8.42
CA ASN A 726 -62.63 -39.96 -7.04
C ASN A 726 -61.63 -40.24 -5.88
N GLN A 727 -61.19 -39.12 -5.40
CA GLN A 727 -60.83 -38.80 -4.03
C GLN A 727 -61.96 -39.22 -3.01
N PRO A 728 -61.82 -39.12 -1.67
CA PRO A 728 -60.77 -38.55 -0.80
C PRO A 728 -60.61 -39.26 0.57
N GLY A 729 -59.64 -38.79 1.34
CA GLY A 729 -59.95 -38.59 2.78
C GLY A 729 -59.18 -39.35 3.81
N GLY A 730 -58.64 -38.60 4.77
CA GLY A 730 -58.63 -38.94 6.19
C GLY A 730 -57.27 -39.38 6.76
N SER A 731 -56.54 -38.52 7.37
CA SER A 731 -56.40 -38.08 8.76
C SER A 731 -56.04 -39.16 9.82
N HIS A 732 -55.19 -38.69 10.68
CA HIS A 732 -54.86 -39.09 12.08
C HIS A 732 -53.58 -39.87 12.28
N ASP A 733 -52.69 -39.33 12.93
CA ASP A 733 -52.41 -38.90 14.34
C ASP A 733 -51.50 -39.88 15.09
N SER A 734 -50.57 -39.19 15.80
CA SER A 734 -49.95 -39.54 17.10
C SER A 734 -48.97 -40.71 17.12
N ASP A 735 -47.91 -40.59 17.74
CA ASP A 735 -47.37 -40.04 18.96
C ASP A 735 -46.14 -40.85 19.39
N SER A 736 -45.25 -40.16 20.03
CA SER A 736 -44.38 -40.55 21.13
C SER A 736 -43.23 -41.57 20.98
N GLY A 737 -42.12 -41.12 21.50
CA GLY A 737 -41.32 -41.96 22.41
C GLY A 737 -39.81 -41.92 22.17
N ALA A 738 -39.18 -41.01 22.80
CA ALA A 738 -38.05 -41.16 23.74
C ALA A 738 -37.20 -42.45 23.66
N ASP A 739 -35.93 -42.41 23.65
CA ASP A 739 -35.00 -42.22 24.73
C ASP A 739 -33.57 -42.71 24.39
N LYS A 740 -32.62 -41.94 24.86
CA LYS A 740 -31.32 -42.30 25.48
C LYS A 740 -30.22 -43.01 24.70
N SER A 741 -29.16 -42.38 24.73
CA SER A 741 -27.88 -42.38 25.49
C SER A 741 -26.77 -43.05 24.72
N SER A 742 -25.52 -42.72 24.78
CA SER A 742 -24.63 -42.10 25.73
C SER A 742 -23.24 -41.96 25.11
N ALA A 743 -22.58 -40.87 25.39
CA ALA A 743 -21.28 -40.74 26.01
C ALA A 743 -20.08 -41.38 25.30
N SER A 744 -18.95 -40.80 25.21
CA SER A 744 -18.02 -40.15 26.16
C SER A 744 -16.89 -39.44 25.40
N GLN A 745 -16.50 -38.25 25.79
CA GLN A 745 -15.32 -37.90 26.61
C GLN A 745 -14.01 -37.94 25.82
N GLU A 746 -13.08 -37.01 25.88
CA GLU A 746 -12.54 -36.08 26.89
C GLU A 746 -11.78 -34.96 26.16
N ALA A 747 -11.86 -33.73 26.49
CA ALA A 747 -11.30 -32.90 27.59
C ALA A 747 -9.81 -32.54 27.36
N ASN A 748 -9.46 -31.29 27.40
CA ASN A 748 -9.01 -30.43 28.50
C ASN A 748 -8.66 -29.06 27.98
N ALA A 749 -9.17 -28.08 28.51
CA ALA A 749 -9.00 -27.28 29.72
C ALA A 749 -8.00 -26.17 29.53
N ALA A 750 -8.51 -24.98 29.58
CA ALA A 750 -8.52 -23.96 30.62
C ALA A 750 -7.25 -23.08 30.58
N ASP A 751 -7.30 -21.79 30.71
CA ASP A 751 -7.69 -21.08 31.91
C ASP A 751 -8.07 -19.61 31.64
N ARG A 752 -8.99 -19.16 32.49
CA ARG A 752 -9.50 -17.79 32.63
C ARG A 752 -8.51 -16.90 33.38
N LEU A 753 -8.55 -15.61 33.11
CA LEU A 753 -8.59 -14.53 34.11
C LEU A 753 -9.03 -13.25 33.44
N SER A 754 -10.12 -12.84 33.65
CA SER A 754 -10.93 -11.86 34.40
C SER A 754 -10.47 -10.43 34.31
N ALA A 755 -11.47 -9.63 33.95
CA ALA A 755 -11.58 -8.21 33.78
C ALA A 755 -11.24 -7.38 35.02
N THR A 756 -10.71 -6.20 34.81
CA THR A 756 -11.19 -4.97 35.45
C THR A 756 -11.04 -3.81 34.46
N GLY A 757 -12.14 -3.11 34.26
CA GLY A 757 -12.22 -1.93 33.41
C GLY A 757 -11.70 -0.67 34.06
N VAL A 758 -11.23 0.25 33.24
CA VAL A 758 -11.38 1.70 33.43
C VAL A 758 -11.59 2.35 32.06
N ASN A 759 -12.70 3.04 31.95
CA ASN A 759 -13.05 3.97 30.90
C ASN A 759 -12.07 5.16 30.86
N THR A 760 -11.48 5.45 29.71
CA THR A 760 -11.17 6.84 29.33
C THR A 760 -11.29 6.97 27.82
N ALA A 761 -12.23 7.81 27.41
CA ALA A 761 -12.32 8.35 26.06
C ALA A 761 -11.10 9.23 25.80
N GLY A 762 -10.45 9.04 24.68
CA GLY A 762 -9.35 9.89 24.28
C GLY A 762 -8.88 9.59 22.86
N LEU A 763 -9.14 10.49 21.97
CA LEU A 763 -8.50 10.84 20.71
C LEU A 763 -7.71 9.73 19.99
N LEU A 764 -8.23 9.28 18.86
CA LEU A 764 -7.45 8.62 17.81
C LEU A 764 -6.60 9.68 17.09
N ALA A 765 -5.32 9.73 17.45
CA ALA A 765 -4.29 10.30 16.59
C ALA A 765 -3.74 9.18 15.72
N VAL A 766 -3.85 9.30 14.42
CA VAL A 766 -3.13 8.45 13.46
C VAL A 766 -1.66 8.83 13.59
N THR A 767 -0.88 7.95 14.19
CA THR A 767 0.54 8.17 14.46
C THR A 767 1.37 7.55 13.35
N LEU A 768 1.79 8.37 12.39
CA LEU A 768 2.97 8.09 11.57
C LEU A 768 4.19 8.26 12.48
N VAL A 769 5.09 7.29 12.52
CA VAL A 769 6.11 7.26 13.55
C VAL A 769 7.49 7.10 12.98
N LEU A 770 8.37 8.00 13.35
CA LEU A 770 9.75 8.13 12.91
C LEU A 770 10.70 8.23 14.14
N VAL A 771 11.81 7.50 14.13
CA VAL A 771 12.87 7.60 15.15
C VAL A 771 14.22 7.72 14.46
N GLY A 772 14.97 8.75 14.77
CA GLY A 772 16.20 9.17 14.11
C GLY A 772 17.39 8.20 14.12
N ALA A 773 18.35 8.48 13.28
CA ALA A 773 19.60 7.75 13.11
C ALA A 773 20.75 8.34 13.96
N ALA A 774 21.83 7.61 14.13
CA ALA A 774 22.98 8.06 14.91
C ALA A 774 24.28 8.09 14.10
N LEU A 775 25.02 9.18 14.24
CA LEU A 775 26.40 9.33 13.78
C LEU A 775 27.36 9.11 14.97
N THR A 776 28.40 8.31 14.78
CA THR A 776 29.48 8.23 15.75
C THR A 776 30.78 8.81 15.22
N LEU A 777 31.47 9.57 16.05
CA LEU A 777 32.74 10.20 15.72
C LEU A 777 33.87 9.55 16.50
N LYS A 778 34.87 9.04 15.79
CA LYS A 778 36.13 8.56 16.36
C LYS A 778 37.30 9.39 15.84
N VAL A 779 37.95 10.10 16.73
CA VAL A 779 39.14 10.86 16.38
C VAL A 779 40.38 9.95 16.52
N VAL A 780 40.91 9.51 15.38
CA VAL A 780 42.07 8.59 15.37
C VAL A 780 43.36 9.30 15.73
N ARG A 781 43.86 9.05 16.94
CA ARG A 781 45.17 9.49 17.41
C ARG A 781 46.26 8.45 17.03
N ARG A 782 46.55 8.24 15.75
CA ARG A 782 47.76 7.47 15.41
C ARG A 782 48.99 8.36 15.47
N ARG A 783 50.00 7.88 16.22
CA ARG A 783 51.32 8.51 16.43
C ARG A 783 52.12 8.61 15.13
#